data_d201afe795fd8027363c9649342484ad
#
_entry.id   d201afe795fd8027363c9649342484ad
#
_cell.length_a   1.000
_cell.length_b   1.000
_cell.length_c   1.000
_cell.angle_alpha   90.00
_cell.angle_beta   90.00
_cell.angle_gamma   90.00
#
_symmetry.space_group_name_H-M   'P 1'
#
loop_
_entity.id
_entity.type
_entity.pdbx_description
1 polymer ?
#
loop_
_entity_poly.entity_id
_entity_poly.type
_entity_poly.pdbx_seq_one_letter_code
_entity_poly.pdbx_strand_id
1 'polypeptide(L)'
;MDSIRKQPRTVNSSQEPVLKVSSFRTASPSQLGGAVSAHPVMQRVPREFASTPSPARKTTRKQKSKKMWFFVACFLGCLLAYMALAWWSVTKALQASNSGYEHIVEAAHAFQSKNFDIARSQFEQADQQFRVADRALTVFPGFILDTIRYIPGLSKPASGRNAVLALGHIARVGSKLSVLAKKVTDVDTERKDMPVSLLERLDMVQEPLSYSIVELEQAKILLDRVNILDIPSERRQKFLEAREMFPVVLGALQTLHEREQVFAELLGKNGPRKYLFLFQNNHELRATGGFIGTYALLSVHNGVLENFFVDGIFNPDGHLKENIVPPQPIQKISAGWSLHDSNWYPDFPTSAEKAIFFYEKTGGPTVDGVVTVTPTVMQRLLSVLGPIDLPAYGVTIDSENFISIVQEQVEEKYDKEENNPKKILSDLSLEVFSRMAKIVDYRQLVQVAEILVQGLDEKHVLLYARHKETEAMIEQAGWSGKLLDTEKNFLSVVHSNINGYKTDGVIEESLSHQSDIAADGSITDTLIIERRHTGGRTPYEWWNKVNADYLRVYVPLGSELLSVKGTTWEFPHPPLDYDALGFRRDDLVESLENNERIHEASGTRIGEENGKTVFGSWVYVSPGESVTVELKYRLPWNFEIEKLRQGGAERFSILYQKQSGTIGSKLKSEIAYPERWESVWQTGGDLVPYGRRVVFEGNLKTDQFVGTAFTYKK
;
A
#
# COMPACT_ATOMS: atom_id res chain seq x y z
N MET A 1 41.72 29.29 41.24
CA MET A 1 41.44 30.75 41.12
C MET A 1 40.25 30.88 40.24
N ASP A 2 39.17 31.11 40.91
CA ASP A 2 37.97 31.89 40.71
C ASP A 2 37.02 31.44 39.60
N SER A 3 36.05 30.70 39.97
CA SER A 3 34.65 31.04 40.42
C SER A 3 33.98 32.15 39.62
N ILE A 4 32.97 31.79 38.80
CA ILE A 4 31.69 32.53 38.72
C ILE A 4 30.55 31.53 38.42
N ARG A 5 29.73 31.35 39.46
CA ARG A 5 28.36 30.81 39.40
C ARG A 5 27.45 31.79 38.63
N LYS A 6 26.61 31.30 37.74
CA LYS A 6 25.33 31.96 37.46
C LYS A 6 24.20 30.93 37.45
N GLN A 7 23.21 31.19 38.27
CA GLN A 7 21.97 30.45 38.48
C GLN A 7 21.04 30.50 37.25
N PRO A 8 20.12 29.56 37.13
CA PRO A 8 19.15 29.50 36.02
C PRO A 8 17.98 30.46 36.27
N ARG A 9 17.60 31.21 35.23
CA ARG A 9 16.34 31.94 35.20
C ARG A 9 15.23 30.98 34.75
N THR A 10 14.24 30.84 35.61
CA THR A 10 12.91 30.32 35.31
C THR A 10 12.24 31.21 34.27
N VAL A 11 11.74 30.60 33.20
CA VAL A 11 10.75 31.20 32.30
C VAL A 11 9.53 30.31 32.29
N ASN A 12 8.41 30.97 32.59
CA ASN A 12 7.06 30.44 32.71
C ASN A 12 6.55 29.72 31.48
N SER A 13 5.79 28.66 31.77
CA SER A 13 4.84 27.99 30.91
C SER A 13 3.80 28.96 30.34
N SER A 14 3.49 28.83 29.04
CA SER A 14 2.11 28.79 28.56
C SER A 14 2.05 28.77 27.02
N GLN A 15 1.18 27.89 26.55
CA GLN A 15 0.50 27.84 25.26
C GLN A 15 1.04 26.85 24.22
N GLU A 16 0.49 25.63 24.30
CA GLU A 16 0.29 24.75 23.17
C GLU A 16 -0.79 25.33 22.23
N PRO A 17 -0.63 25.24 20.93
CA PRO A 17 -1.75 25.47 19.99
C PRO A 17 -2.55 24.18 19.81
N VAL A 18 -3.71 24.14 20.41
CA VAL A 18 -4.76 23.14 20.18
C VAL A 18 -5.30 23.32 18.75
N LEU A 19 -5.07 22.36 17.89
CA LEU A 19 -5.75 22.24 16.61
C LEU A 19 -7.24 21.95 16.84
N LYS A 20 -8.07 22.92 16.51
CA LYS A 20 -9.52 22.80 16.51
C LYS A 20 -9.97 21.91 15.35
N VAL A 21 -10.41 20.69 15.67
CA VAL A 21 -11.23 19.88 14.80
C VAL A 21 -12.63 20.46 14.79
N SER A 22 -13.10 20.92 13.64
CA SER A 22 -14.47 21.40 13.42
C SER A 22 -15.44 20.22 13.50
N SER A 23 -16.22 20.19 14.57
CA SER A 23 -17.33 19.26 14.75
C SER A 23 -18.49 19.62 13.81
N PHE A 24 -18.89 18.68 12.97
CA PHE A 24 -20.18 18.72 12.29
C PHE A 24 -21.29 18.57 13.33
N ARG A 25 -22.11 19.59 13.46
CA ARG A 25 -23.36 19.55 14.22
C ARG A 25 -24.41 18.75 13.45
N THR A 26 -24.81 17.63 14.00
CA THR A 26 -26.08 16.98 13.70
C THR A 26 -27.19 17.76 14.40
N ALA A 27 -28.15 18.24 13.62
CA ALA A 27 -29.34 18.84 14.16
C ALA A 27 -30.32 17.76 14.63
N SER A 28 -30.66 17.76 15.91
CA SER A 28 -31.77 17.00 16.48
C SER A 28 -33.05 17.78 16.33
N PRO A 29 -34.23 17.15 16.07
CA PRO A 29 -35.50 17.83 16.08
C PRO A 29 -35.99 17.99 17.51
N SER A 30 -36.20 19.24 17.90
CA SER A 30 -36.80 19.61 19.19
C SER A 30 -38.29 19.33 19.20
N GLN A 31 -38.70 18.72 20.27
CA GLN A 31 -40.04 18.54 20.80
C GLN A 31 -40.85 19.85 20.79
N LEU A 32 -42.11 19.75 20.42
CA LEU A 32 -43.15 20.62 20.91
C LEU A 32 -44.23 19.74 21.58
N GLY A 33 -44.25 19.88 22.87
CA GLY A 33 -45.21 19.27 23.76
C GLY A 33 -46.60 19.92 23.67
N GLY A 34 -47.54 19.09 23.99
CA GLY A 34 -48.95 19.34 23.88
C GLY A 34 -49.56 20.34 24.81
N ALA A 35 -50.78 20.65 24.49
CA ALA A 35 -51.82 21.01 25.46
C ALA A 35 -53.17 20.53 24.96
N VAL A 36 -53.75 19.68 25.78
CA VAL A 36 -55.15 19.21 25.72
C VAL A 36 -56.05 20.35 26.10
N SER A 37 -57.15 20.60 25.35
CA SER A 37 -58.36 21.17 25.92
C SER A 37 -59.55 20.87 25.02
N ALA A 38 -60.37 19.96 25.46
CA ALA A 38 -61.79 19.99 25.77
C ALA A 38 -62.76 20.52 24.69
N HIS A 39 -63.61 19.61 24.29
CA HIS A 39 -64.89 19.86 23.66
C HIS A 39 -65.79 20.75 24.51
N PRO A 40 -66.77 21.46 23.87
CA PRO A 40 -68.16 21.16 24.26
C PRO A 40 -69.11 20.86 23.07
N VAL A 41 -69.97 19.93 23.37
CA VAL A 41 -71.21 19.56 22.69
C VAL A 41 -72.19 20.70 22.81
N MET A 42 -72.89 21.06 21.74
CA MET A 42 -74.20 21.68 21.81
C MET A 42 -75.07 21.40 20.57
N GLN A 43 -76.01 20.55 20.80
CA GLN A 43 -77.45 20.60 20.63
C GLN A 43 -78.02 21.16 19.31
N ARG A 44 -78.76 20.26 18.71
CA ARG A 44 -79.81 20.51 17.68
C ARG A 44 -80.93 21.32 18.24
N VAL A 45 -81.41 22.28 17.42
CA VAL A 45 -82.80 22.75 17.47
C VAL A 45 -83.28 22.91 16.02
N PRO A 46 -84.48 22.42 15.70
CA PRO A 46 -85.07 22.51 14.34
C PRO A 46 -85.90 23.76 14.16
N ARG A 47 -85.86 24.30 12.95
CA ARG A 47 -86.97 25.22 12.51
C ARG A 47 -87.38 24.96 11.08
N GLU A 48 -88.65 24.94 10.96
CA GLU A 48 -89.53 24.64 9.84
C GLU A 48 -89.47 25.66 8.68
N PHE A 49 -89.76 25.12 7.54
CA PHE A 49 -90.41 25.55 6.36
C PHE A 49 -90.75 27.07 6.11
N ALA A 50 -90.26 27.52 4.95
CA ALA A 50 -91.07 28.37 4.04
C ALA A 50 -90.60 28.18 2.60
N SER A 51 -91.46 27.72 1.77
CA SER A 51 -91.36 27.50 0.34
C SER A 51 -91.53 28.81 -0.44
N THR A 52 -90.65 29.12 -1.37
CA THR A 52 -90.87 29.98 -2.51
C THR A 52 -90.17 29.47 -3.77
N PRO A 53 -90.77 29.69 -4.95
CA PRO A 53 -90.45 28.85 -6.13
C PRO A 53 -89.22 29.33 -6.93
N SER A 54 -88.54 28.34 -7.44
CA SER A 54 -87.36 28.42 -8.30
C SER A 54 -87.63 29.02 -9.67
N PRO A 55 -86.77 29.89 -10.22
CA PRO A 55 -86.72 30.12 -11.67
C PRO A 55 -85.75 29.13 -12.33
N ALA A 56 -86.20 28.59 -13.42
CA ALA A 56 -85.51 27.59 -14.25
C ALA A 56 -84.08 27.98 -14.60
N ARG A 57 -83.12 27.18 -14.16
CA ARG A 57 -81.69 27.29 -14.52
C ARG A 57 -81.46 26.65 -15.88
N LYS A 58 -81.30 27.46 -16.89
CA LYS A 58 -80.89 27.03 -18.23
C LYS A 58 -79.49 26.35 -18.13
N THR A 59 -79.45 25.11 -18.54
CA THR A 59 -78.23 24.30 -18.61
C THR A 59 -77.24 24.81 -19.66
N THR A 60 -76.16 25.49 -19.24
CA THR A 60 -74.99 25.82 -20.08
C THR A 60 -74.02 24.70 -20.00
N ARG A 61 -74.31 23.48 -20.49
CA ARG A 61 -73.51 22.30 -20.40
C ARG A 61 -72.67 22.03 -21.67
N LYS A 62 -72.54 22.96 -22.61
CA LYS A 62 -71.82 22.72 -23.90
C LYS A 62 -70.54 23.53 -24.12
N GLN A 63 -70.12 24.41 -23.21
CA GLN A 63 -68.97 25.25 -23.45
C GLN A 63 -67.66 24.79 -22.67
N LYS A 64 -67.76 23.95 -21.60
CA LYS A 64 -66.62 23.45 -20.87
C LYS A 64 -65.92 22.33 -21.60
N SER A 65 -66.59 21.54 -22.45
CA SER A 65 -65.96 20.42 -23.16
C SER A 65 -64.99 20.87 -24.26
N LYS A 66 -65.36 21.92 -25.03
CA LYS A 66 -64.45 22.40 -26.11
C LYS A 66 -63.19 23.05 -25.58
N LYS A 67 -63.22 23.75 -24.45
CA LYS A 67 -62.02 24.30 -23.80
C LYS A 67 -61.10 23.18 -23.25
N MET A 68 -61.68 22.15 -22.64
CA MET A 68 -60.91 20.99 -22.14
C MET A 68 -60.27 20.24 -23.28
N TRP A 69 -60.94 19.96 -24.39
CA TRP A 69 -60.36 19.32 -25.57
C TRP A 69 -59.30 20.19 -26.23
N PHE A 70 -59.41 21.50 -26.22
CA PHE A 70 -58.39 22.43 -26.69
C PHE A 70 -57.11 22.35 -25.80
N PHE A 71 -57.28 22.35 -24.48
CA PHE A 71 -56.12 22.16 -23.54
C PHE A 71 -55.48 20.80 -23.69
N VAL A 72 -56.24 19.72 -23.86
CA VAL A 72 -55.71 18.37 -24.13
C VAL A 72 -54.97 18.33 -25.46
N ALA A 73 -55.50 18.93 -26.52
CA ALA A 73 -54.82 19.00 -27.83
C ALA A 73 -53.52 19.82 -27.77
N CYS A 74 -53.53 20.98 -27.06
CA CYS A 74 -52.31 21.76 -26.83
C CYS A 74 -51.30 21.00 -26.00
N PHE A 75 -51.70 20.29 -24.94
CA PHE A 75 -50.83 19.46 -24.13
C PHE A 75 -50.20 18.32 -24.95
N LEU A 76 -50.98 17.60 -25.75
CA LEU A 76 -50.50 16.57 -26.66
C LEU A 76 -49.54 17.13 -27.73
N GLY A 77 -49.85 18.31 -28.27
CA GLY A 77 -48.96 19.02 -29.21
C GLY A 77 -47.63 19.41 -28.57
N CYS A 78 -47.66 19.95 -27.34
CA CYS A 78 -46.46 20.25 -26.58
C CYS A 78 -45.65 18.97 -26.24
N LEU A 79 -46.33 17.87 -25.87
CA LEU A 79 -45.70 16.59 -25.59
C LEU A 79 -45.01 15.98 -26.83
N LEU A 80 -45.68 16.03 -28.00
CA LEU A 80 -45.11 15.58 -29.26
C LEU A 80 -43.93 16.44 -29.68
N ALA A 81 -44.02 17.76 -29.54
CA ALA A 81 -42.91 18.68 -29.80
C ALA A 81 -41.71 18.39 -28.87
N TYR A 82 -41.97 18.14 -27.57
CA TYR A 82 -40.96 17.77 -26.61
C TYR A 82 -40.31 16.41 -26.96
N MET A 83 -41.10 15.39 -27.35
CA MET A 83 -40.56 14.10 -27.76
C MET A 83 -39.71 14.21 -29.04
N ALA A 84 -40.11 15.02 -30.01
CA ALA A 84 -39.33 15.29 -31.22
C ALA A 84 -38.02 16.01 -30.88
N LEU A 85 -38.05 17.00 -30.00
CA LEU A 85 -36.87 17.70 -29.51
C LEU A 85 -35.93 16.73 -28.73
N ALA A 86 -36.47 15.89 -27.88
CA ALA A 86 -35.72 14.89 -27.13
C ALA A 86 -35.05 13.87 -28.05
N TRP A 87 -35.78 13.40 -29.09
CA TRP A 87 -35.23 12.50 -30.09
C TRP A 87 -34.08 13.16 -30.86
N TRP A 88 -34.25 14.39 -31.34
CA TRP A 88 -33.20 15.14 -32.02
C TRP A 88 -31.98 15.37 -31.12
N SER A 89 -32.20 15.66 -29.84
CA SER A 89 -31.14 15.87 -28.85
C SER A 89 -30.33 14.60 -28.57
N VAL A 90 -31.00 13.44 -28.44
CA VAL A 90 -30.35 12.14 -28.25
C VAL A 90 -29.53 11.77 -29.48
N THR A 91 -30.06 11.96 -30.69
CA THR A 91 -29.32 11.65 -31.95
C THR A 91 -28.05 12.52 -32.07
N LYS A 92 -28.20 13.81 -31.76
CA LYS A 92 -27.06 14.76 -31.74
C LYS A 92 -26.02 14.37 -30.68
N ALA A 93 -26.47 13.99 -29.48
CA ALA A 93 -25.56 13.53 -28.41
C ALA A 93 -24.80 12.25 -28.81
N LEU A 94 -25.49 11.28 -29.46
CA LEU A 94 -24.87 10.07 -29.93
C LEU A 94 -23.82 10.33 -31.03
N GLN A 95 -24.13 11.19 -31.99
CA GLN A 95 -23.18 11.57 -33.03
C GLN A 95 -21.93 12.24 -32.45
N ALA A 96 -22.13 13.24 -31.59
CA ALA A 96 -21.02 13.91 -30.93
C ALA A 96 -20.21 12.97 -30.03
N SER A 97 -20.86 12.04 -29.31
CA SER A 97 -20.17 11.05 -28.46
C SER A 97 -19.31 10.07 -29.30
N ASN A 98 -19.83 9.60 -30.44
CA ASN A 98 -19.06 8.73 -31.33
C ASN A 98 -17.86 9.48 -31.92
N SER A 99 -18.06 10.69 -32.42
CA SER A 99 -16.96 11.53 -32.93
C SER A 99 -15.92 11.81 -31.83
N GLY A 100 -16.36 12.14 -30.59
CA GLY A 100 -15.45 12.34 -29.46
C GLY A 100 -14.65 11.08 -29.13
N TYR A 101 -15.26 9.90 -29.21
CA TYR A 101 -14.56 8.62 -29.02
C TYR A 101 -13.51 8.34 -30.12
N GLU A 102 -13.85 8.59 -31.38
CA GLU A 102 -12.92 8.46 -32.51
C GLU A 102 -11.70 9.37 -32.30
N HIS A 103 -11.92 10.62 -31.89
CA HIS A 103 -10.82 11.55 -31.55
C HIS A 103 -9.96 11.06 -30.38
N ILE A 104 -10.53 10.40 -29.34
CA ILE A 104 -9.71 9.77 -28.27
C ILE A 104 -8.83 8.67 -28.84
N VAL A 105 -9.36 7.82 -29.72
CA VAL A 105 -8.60 6.71 -30.32
C VAL A 105 -7.45 7.26 -31.19
N GLU A 106 -7.75 8.25 -32.03
CA GLU A 106 -6.73 8.92 -32.84
C GLU A 106 -5.67 9.63 -31.99
N ALA A 107 -6.10 10.31 -30.91
CA ALA A 107 -5.21 10.94 -29.95
C ALA A 107 -4.26 9.92 -29.29
N ALA A 108 -4.79 8.77 -28.88
CA ALA A 108 -3.98 7.70 -28.29
C ALA A 108 -2.95 7.14 -29.28
N HIS A 109 -3.34 6.92 -30.54
CA HIS A 109 -2.39 6.51 -31.60
C HIS A 109 -1.32 7.57 -31.87
N ALA A 110 -1.71 8.86 -31.95
CA ALA A 110 -0.78 9.95 -32.15
C ALA A 110 0.21 10.08 -30.95
N PHE A 111 -0.29 9.89 -29.73
CA PHE A 111 0.54 9.90 -28.52
C PHE A 111 1.56 8.77 -28.53
N GLN A 112 1.13 7.53 -28.86
CA GLN A 112 2.02 6.36 -29.01
C GLN A 112 3.08 6.57 -30.10
N SER A 113 2.72 7.29 -31.18
CA SER A 113 3.62 7.62 -32.27
C SER A 113 4.51 8.87 -31.98
N LYS A 114 4.51 9.36 -30.75
CA LYS A 114 5.22 10.58 -30.31
C LYS A 114 4.81 11.89 -31.05
N ASN A 115 3.66 11.89 -31.71
CA ASN A 115 3.10 13.08 -32.36
C ASN A 115 2.26 13.87 -31.34
N PHE A 116 2.90 14.46 -30.34
CA PHE A 116 2.21 15.05 -29.19
C PHE A 116 1.34 16.26 -29.55
N ASP A 117 1.68 17.02 -30.59
CA ASP A 117 0.85 18.13 -31.08
C ASP A 117 -0.47 17.62 -31.67
N ILE A 118 -0.41 16.54 -32.46
CA ILE A 118 -1.61 15.89 -33.04
C ILE A 118 -2.42 15.26 -31.89
N ALA A 119 -1.76 14.55 -30.98
CA ALA A 119 -2.42 13.94 -29.82
C ALA A 119 -3.18 14.98 -29.00
N ARG A 120 -2.53 16.12 -28.68
CA ARG A 120 -3.16 17.24 -27.99
C ARG A 120 -4.39 17.75 -28.74
N SER A 121 -4.24 18.05 -30.05
CA SER A 121 -5.34 18.57 -30.85
C SER A 121 -6.52 17.61 -30.89
N GLN A 122 -6.27 16.30 -31.04
CA GLN A 122 -7.32 15.29 -31.05
C GLN A 122 -8.01 15.16 -29.69
N PHE A 123 -7.27 15.21 -28.57
CA PHE A 123 -7.88 15.23 -27.22
C PHE A 123 -8.73 16.48 -26.99
N GLU A 124 -8.28 17.66 -27.45
CA GLU A 124 -9.06 18.91 -27.35
C GLU A 124 -10.37 18.82 -28.18
N GLN A 125 -10.30 18.23 -29.38
CA GLN A 125 -11.49 17.99 -30.22
C GLN A 125 -12.43 16.97 -29.54
N ALA A 126 -11.90 15.90 -28.93
CA ALA A 126 -12.69 14.94 -28.16
C ALA A 126 -13.45 15.64 -27.00
N ASP A 127 -12.77 16.45 -26.17
CA ASP A 127 -13.43 17.21 -25.08
C ASP A 127 -14.53 18.13 -25.63
N GLN A 128 -14.26 18.81 -26.75
CA GLN A 128 -15.26 19.67 -27.39
C GLN A 128 -16.50 18.88 -27.83
N GLN A 129 -16.32 17.70 -28.45
CA GLN A 129 -17.43 16.85 -28.87
C GLN A 129 -18.20 16.31 -27.67
N PHE A 130 -17.54 15.92 -26.58
CA PHE A 130 -18.23 15.49 -25.36
C PHE A 130 -19.00 16.62 -24.70
N ARG A 131 -18.52 17.86 -24.72
CA ARG A 131 -19.28 19.03 -24.29
C ARG A 131 -20.51 19.29 -25.16
N VAL A 132 -20.40 19.07 -26.48
CA VAL A 132 -21.57 19.16 -27.40
C VAL A 132 -22.59 18.08 -27.04
N ALA A 133 -22.13 16.86 -26.79
CA ALA A 133 -23.00 15.74 -26.37
C ALA A 133 -23.70 16.02 -25.04
N ASP A 134 -22.98 16.49 -24.01
CA ASP A 134 -23.59 16.85 -22.72
C ASP A 134 -24.64 17.98 -22.87
N ARG A 135 -24.31 19.05 -23.60
CA ARG A 135 -25.27 20.14 -23.87
C ARG A 135 -26.51 19.64 -24.57
N ALA A 136 -26.39 18.71 -25.52
CA ALA A 136 -27.57 18.15 -26.17
C ALA A 136 -28.43 17.35 -25.17
N LEU A 137 -27.83 16.70 -24.16
CA LEU A 137 -28.56 15.97 -23.13
C LEU A 137 -29.20 16.86 -22.04
N THR A 138 -28.90 18.16 -21.99
CA THR A 138 -29.50 19.08 -21.02
C THR A 138 -31.00 19.35 -21.26
N VAL A 139 -31.55 18.94 -22.41
CA VAL A 139 -33.00 18.89 -22.65
C VAL A 139 -33.72 18.02 -21.61
N PHE A 140 -33.04 17.04 -21.03
CA PHE A 140 -33.55 16.26 -19.91
C PHE A 140 -33.13 16.93 -18.59
N PRO A 141 -34.12 17.37 -17.75
CA PRO A 141 -33.79 17.92 -16.44
C PRO A 141 -32.97 16.94 -15.60
N GLY A 142 -31.90 17.44 -14.94
CA GLY A 142 -30.95 16.60 -14.21
C GLY A 142 -31.59 15.68 -13.17
N PHE A 143 -32.60 16.19 -12.43
CA PHE A 143 -33.34 15.41 -11.43
C PHE A 143 -34.10 14.22 -12.04
N ILE A 144 -34.53 14.31 -13.30
CA ILE A 144 -35.18 13.21 -14.03
C ILE A 144 -34.13 12.13 -14.32
N LEU A 145 -32.96 12.53 -14.84
CA LEU A 145 -31.86 11.59 -15.12
C LEU A 145 -31.39 10.90 -13.85
N ASP A 146 -31.27 11.62 -12.74
CA ASP A 146 -30.88 11.05 -11.45
C ASP A 146 -31.90 10.06 -10.89
N THR A 147 -33.18 10.24 -11.19
CA THR A 147 -34.27 9.36 -10.74
C THR A 147 -34.37 8.11 -11.63
N ILE A 148 -34.33 8.26 -12.95
CA ILE A 148 -34.52 7.15 -13.90
C ILE A 148 -33.35 6.18 -13.93
N ARG A 149 -32.16 6.56 -13.43
CA ARG A 149 -31.00 5.67 -13.36
C ARG A 149 -31.25 4.40 -12.55
N TYR A 150 -32.18 4.45 -11.59
CA TYR A 150 -32.54 3.29 -10.75
C TYR A 150 -33.66 2.43 -11.36
N ILE A 151 -34.22 2.83 -12.48
CA ILE A 151 -35.34 2.10 -13.13
C ILE A 151 -34.75 1.22 -14.25
N PRO A 152 -34.87 -0.11 -14.16
CA PRO A 152 -34.40 -1.00 -15.22
C PRO A 152 -34.99 -0.65 -16.58
N GLY A 153 -34.14 -0.53 -17.60
CA GLY A 153 -34.52 -0.19 -18.97
C GLY A 153 -34.63 1.32 -19.26
N LEU A 154 -34.71 2.19 -18.26
CA LEU A 154 -34.73 3.65 -18.40
C LEU A 154 -33.37 4.30 -18.03
N SER A 155 -32.40 3.53 -17.58
CA SER A 155 -31.07 4.00 -17.13
C SER A 155 -30.13 4.47 -18.25
N LYS A 156 -30.37 4.05 -19.49
CA LYS A 156 -29.47 4.33 -20.66
C LYS A 156 -29.13 5.82 -20.84
N PRO A 157 -30.06 6.80 -20.78
CA PRO A 157 -29.69 8.21 -20.94
C PRO A 157 -28.80 8.70 -19.80
N ALA A 158 -29.04 8.27 -18.56
CA ALA A 158 -28.25 8.64 -17.42
C ALA A 158 -26.83 8.03 -17.49
N SER A 159 -26.73 6.74 -17.80
CA SER A 159 -25.44 6.06 -18.03
C SER A 159 -24.68 6.69 -19.19
N GLY A 160 -25.36 7.00 -20.31
CA GLY A 160 -24.76 7.68 -21.46
C GLY A 160 -24.18 9.05 -21.10
N ARG A 161 -24.93 9.87 -20.36
CA ARG A 161 -24.45 11.18 -19.91
C ARG A 161 -23.23 11.06 -18.99
N ASN A 162 -23.28 10.16 -18.01
CA ASN A 162 -22.15 9.93 -17.11
C ASN A 162 -20.89 9.47 -17.88
N ALA A 163 -21.05 8.56 -18.86
CA ALA A 163 -19.96 8.12 -19.71
C ALA A 163 -19.36 9.27 -20.55
N VAL A 164 -20.21 10.12 -21.15
CA VAL A 164 -19.78 11.28 -21.93
C VAL A 164 -18.99 12.27 -21.07
N LEU A 165 -19.50 12.58 -19.88
CA LEU A 165 -18.79 13.48 -18.95
C LEU A 165 -17.47 12.89 -18.50
N ALA A 166 -17.42 11.60 -18.15
CA ALA A 166 -16.19 10.92 -17.77
C ALA A 166 -15.13 10.94 -18.89
N LEU A 167 -15.54 10.66 -20.13
CA LEU A 167 -14.66 10.72 -21.29
C LEU A 167 -14.17 12.15 -21.57
N GLY A 168 -14.98 13.17 -21.29
CA GLY A 168 -14.54 14.57 -21.34
C GLY A 168 -13.41 14.86 -20.33
N HIS A 169 -13.55 14.37 -19.09
CA HIS A 169 -12.48 14.48 -18.08
C HIS A 169 -11.20 13.78 -18.56
N ILE A 170 -11.31 12.57 -19.08
CA ILE A 170 -10.18 11.79 -19.60
C ILE A 170 -9.52 12.51 -20.79
N ALA A 171 -10.29 13.09 -21.70
CA ALA A 171 -9.76 13.85 -22.83
C ALA A 171 -8.96 15.08 -22.39
N ARG A 172 -9.43 15.79 -21.35
CA ARG A 172 -8.66 16.93 -20.79
C ARG A 172 -7.33 16.50 -20.18
N VAL A 173 -7.33 15.39 -19.46
CA VAL A 173 -6.09 14.78 -18.94
C VAL A 173 -5.16 14.40 -20.09
N GLY A 174 -5.68 13.73 -21.14
CA GLY A 174 -4.89 13.36 -22.31
C GLY A 174 -4.25 14.58 -23.02
N SER A 175 -5.00 15.68 -23.19
CA SER A 175 -4.47 16.93 -23.73
C SER A 175 -3.34 17.48 -22.84
N LYS A 176 -3.53 17.54 -21.51
CA LYS A 176 -2.53 18.06 -20.56
C LYS A 176 -1.26 17.21 -20.57
N LEU A 177 -1.41 15.88 -20.58
CA LEU A 177 -0.28 14.95 -20.66
C LEU A 177 0.44 15.03 -22.01
N SER A 178 -0.26 15.31 -23.11
CA SER A 178 0.37 15.53 -24.43
C SER A 178 1.28 16.77 -24.44
N VAL A 179 0.85 17.85 -23.79
CA VAL A 179 1.68 19.06 -23.60
C VAL A 179 2.92 18.73 -22.76
N LEU A 180 2.75 18.00 -21.67
CA LEU A 180 3.86 17.57 -20.82
C LEU A 180 4.85 16.70 -21.57
N ALA A 181 4.36 15.66 -22.27
CA ALA A 181 5.20 14.73 -23.04
C ALA A 181 6.00 15.45 -24.12
N LYS A 182 5.38 16.41 -24.81
CA LYS A 182 6.09 17.28 -25.76
C LYS A 182 7.19 18.07 -25.07
N LYS A 183 6.87 18.76 -23.98
CA LYS A 183 7.83 19.58 -23.23
C LYS A 183 9.05 18.75 -22.78
N VAL A 184 8.82 17.55 -22.25
CA VAL A 184 9.90 16.62 -21.84
C VAL A 184 10.75 16.22 -23.05
N THR A 185 10.12 15.88 -24.18
CA THR A 185 10.83 15.47 -25.40
C THR A 185 11.62 16.61 -26.04
N ASP A 186 11.06 17.81 -26.09
CA ASP A 186 11.73 19.00 -26.63
C ASP A 186 12.97 19.33 -25.79
N VAL A 187 12.87 19.32 -24.45
CA VAL A 187 14.00 19.58 -23.56
C VAL A 187 15.10 18.51 -23.71
N ASP A 188 14.73 17.21 -23.85
CA ASP A 188 15.68 16.11 -24.08
C ASP A 188 16.37 16.25 -25.44
N THR A 189 15.69 16.83 -26.44
CA THR A 189 16.22 17.02 -27.81
C THR A 189 17.14 18.22 -27.88
N GLU A 190 16.81 19.31 -27.19
CA GLU A 190 17.58 20.55 -27.15
C GLU A 190 18.86 20.41 -26.32
N ARG A 191 18.84 19.59 -25.28
CA ARG A 191 19.94 19.40 -24.31
C ARG A 191 20.67 18.07 -24.49
N LYS A 192 21.02 17.69 -25.73
CA LYS A 192 21.69 16.40 -26.03
C LYS A 192 22.96 16.13 -25.20
N ASP A 193 23.70 17.20 -24.85
CA ASP A 193 24.95 17.13 -24.12
C ASP A 193 24.80 17.30 -22.58
N MET A 194 23.62 17.67 -22.10
CA MET A 194 23.29 17.77 -20.66
C MET A 194 21.93 17.12 -20.39
N PRO A 195 21.91 15.87 -19.94
CA PRO A 195 20.65 15.18 -19.67
C PRO A 195 19.83 15.92 -18.59
N VAL A 196 18.53 16.03 -18.84
CA VAL A 196 17.59 16.64 -17.89
C VAL A 196 17.56 15.80 -16.63
N SER A 197 17.75 16.45 -15.49
CA SER A 197 17.76 15.74 -14.20
C SER A 197 16.39 15.15 -13.85
N LEU A 198 16.37 14.11 -13.01
CA LEU A 198 15.12 13.53 -12.51
C LEU A 198 14.29 14.55 -11.72
N LEU A 199 14.94 15.49 -11.02
CA LEU A 199 14.27 16.57 -10.31
C LEU A 199 13.60 17.57 -11.26
N GLU A 200 14.30 18.00 -12.32
CA GLU A 200 13.68 18.87 -13.32
C GLU A 200 12.47 18.20 -13.98
N ARG A 201 12.53 16.88 -14.21
CA ARG A 201 11.38 16.11 -14.72
C ARG A 201 10.24 16.05 -13.68
N LEU A 202 10.56 15.88 -12.40
CA LEU A 202 9.58 15.88 -11.31
C LEU A 202 8.88 17.25 -11.20
N ASP A 203 9.63 18.34 -11.24
CA ASP A 203 9.08 19.71 -11.23
C ASP A 203 8.19 19.98 -12.46
N MET A 204 8.54 19.45 -13.64
CA MET A 204 7.71 19.57 -14.85
C MET A 204 6.38 18.84 -14.74
N VAL A 205 6.34 17.75 -13.99
CA VAL A 205 5.15 16.86 -13.86
C VAL A 205 4.19 17.36 -12.80
N GLN A 206 4.63 18.12 -11.82
CA GLN A 206 3.88 18.49 -10.61
C GLN A 206 2.51 19.11 -10.90
N GLU A 207 2.45 20.21 -11.66
CA GLU A 207 1.19 20.89 -11.98
C GLU A 207 0.28 20.03 -12.89
N PRO A 208 0.79 19.41 -13.98
CA PRO A 208 0.01 18.46 -14.77
C PRO A 208 -0.51 17.27 -13.97
N LEU A 209 0.26 16.77 -13.01
CA LEU A 209 -0.12 15.65 -12.15
C LEU A 209 -1.29 16.02 -11.23
N SER A 210 -1.18 17.12 -10.49
CA SER A 210 -2.25 17.61 -9.62
C SER A 210 -3.55 17.84 -10.40
N TYR A 211 -3.46 18.48 -11.58
CA TYR A 211 -4.61 18.67 -12.47
C TYR A 211 -5.23 17.34 -12.92
N SER A 212 -4.38 16.38 -13.31
CA SER A 212 -4.83 15.09 -13.81
C SER A 212 -5.54 14.27 -12.71
N ILE A 213 -5.04 14.29 -11.48
CA ILE A 213 -5.67 13.61 -10.34
C ILE A 213 -7.10 14.12 -10.14
N VAL A 214 -7.30 15.44 -10.07
CA VAL A 214 -8.63 16.04 -9.88
C VAL A 214 -9.60 15.64 -11.00
N GLU A 215 -9.15 15.72 -12.26
CA GLU A 215 -9.99 15.36 -13.41
C GLU A 215 -10.31 13.85 -13.43
N LEU A 216 -9.33 12.98 -13.08
CA LEU A 216 -9.54 11.53 -13.03
C LEU A 216 -10.46 11.12 -11.87
N GLU A 217 -10.39 11.77 -10.71
CA GLU A 217 -11.34 11.53 -9.62
C GLU A 217 -12.78 11.81 -10.04
N GLN A 218 -13.02 12.92 -10.75
CA GLN A 218 -14.33 13.25 -11.31
C GLN A 218 -14.76 12.20 -12.34
N ALA A 219 -13.83 11.77 -13.21
CA ALA A 219 -14.12 10.71 -14.18
C ALA A 219 -14.50 9.39 -13.48
N LYS A 220 -13.79 9.00 -12.41
CA LYS A 220 -14.08 7.80 -11.62
C LYS A 220 -15.50 7.83 -11.04
N ILE A 221 -15.88 8.92 -10.37
CA ILE A 221 -17.22 9.10 -9.80
C ILE A 221 -18.30 8.93 -10.87
N LEU A 222 -18.07 9.44 -12.07
CA LEU A 222 -19.00 9.33 -13.19
C LEU A 222 -19.05 7.91 -13.77
N LEU A 223 -17.88 7.25 -13.96
CA LEU A 223 -17.80 5.87 -14.46
C LEU A 223 -18.47 4.88 -13.49
N ASP A 224 -18.34 5.08 -12.18
CA ASP A 224 -19.00 4.23 -11.17
C ASP A 224 -20.53 4.35 -11.20
N ARG A 225 -21.07 5.44 -11.78
CA ARG A 225 -22.51 5.64 -11.99
C ARG A 225 -23.04 5.04 -13.29
N VAL A 226 -22.19 4.50 -14.14
CA VAL A 226 -22.59 3.87 -15.41
C VAL A 226 -23.05 2.44 -15.14
N ASN A 227 -24.29 2.13 -15.55
CA ASN A 227 -24.80 0.78 -15.50
C ASN A 227 -24.19 -0.03 -16.67
N ILE A 228 -23.50 -1.12 -16.35
CA ILE A 228 -22.81 -1.98 -17.31
C ILE A 228 -23.73 -2.58 -18.36
N LEU A 229 -25.00 -2.82 -18.00
CA LEU A 229 -26.00 -3.37 -18.91
C LEU A 229 -26.42 -2.37 -20.00
N ASP A 230 -26.17 -1.08 -19.78
CA ASP A 230 -26.47 -0.02 -20.75
C ASP A 230 -25.35 0.14 -21.79
N ILE A 231 -24.18 -0.48 -21.57
CA ILE A 231 -23.05 -0.48 -22.52
C ILE A 231 -23.31 -1.50 -23.63
N PRO A 232 -23.14 -1.11 -24.92
CA PRO A 232 -23.21 -2.04 -26.04
C PRO A 232 -22.31 -3.27 -25.85
N SER A 233 -22.80 -4.45 -26.21
CA SER A 233 -22.11 -5.74 -26.00
C SER A 233 -20.67 -5.74 -26.52
N GLU A 234 -20.44 -5.13 -27.70
CA GLU A 234 -19.15 -5.05 -28.36
C GLU A 234 -18.11 -4.22 -27.62
N ARG A 235 -18.56 -3.27 -26.76
CA ARG A 235 -17.69 -2.36 -26.00
C ARG A 235 -17.63 -2.69 -24.51
N ARG A 236 -18.46 -3.63 -24.04
CA ARG A 236 -18.61 -3.92 -22.60
C ARG A 236 -17.32 -4.44 -21.99
N GLN A 237 -16.63 -5.36 -22.67
CA GLN A 237 -15.39 -5.94 -22.19
C GLN A 237 -14.30 -4.85 -22.03
N LYS A 238 -14.11 -4.01 -23.04
CA LYS A 238 -13.13 -2.90 -22.98
C LYS A 238 -13.47 -1.88 -21.88
N PHE A 239 -14.76 -1.64 -21.64
CA PHE A 239 -15.20 -0.76 -20.56
C PHE A 239 -14.87 -1.36 -19.19
N LEU A 240 -15.06 -2.67 -19.00
CA LEU A 240 -14.71 -3.36 -17.78
C LEU A 240 -13.21 -3.29 -17.51
N GLU A 241 -12.39 -3.63 -18.49
CA GLU A 241 -10.93 -3.57 -18.39
C GLU A 241 -10.46 -2.16 -18.03
N ALA A 242 -11.00 -1.14 -18.70
CA ALA A 242 -10.69 0.26 -18.37
C ALA A 242 -11.13 0.63 -16.96
N ARG A 243 -12.30 0.19 -16.51
CA ARG A 243 -12.83 0.46 -15.18
C ARG A 243 -12.01 -0.21 -14.07
N GLU A 244 -11.48 -1.40 -14.30
CA GLU A 244 -10.60 -2.12 -13.36
C GLU A 244 -9.21 -1.48 -13.26
N MET A 245 -8.64 -1.03 -14.38
CA MET A 245 -7.34 -0.35 -14.40
C MET A 245 -7.39 1.07 -13.85
N PHE A 246 -8.53 1.73 -13.90
CA PHE A 246 -8.66 3.14 -13.56
C PHE A 246 -8.26 3.48 -12.10
N PRO A 247 -8.71 2.73 -11.07
CA PRO A 247 -8.29 2.95 -9.70
C PRO A 247 -6.78 2.76 -9.49
N VAL A 248 -6.17 1.82 -10.21
CA VAL A 248 -4.73 1.53 -10.13
C VAL A 248 -3.93 2.74 -10.65
N VAL A 249 -4.29 3.24 -11.83
CA VAL A 249 -3.63 4.44 -12.41
C VAL A 249 -3.81 5.66 -11.52
N LEU A 250 -5.03 5.90 -11.04
CA LEU A 250 -5.32 7.02 -10.15
C LEU A 250 -4.54 6.91 -8.83
N GLY A 251 -4.51 5.72 -8.22
CA GLY A 251 -3.76 5.46 -7.00
C GLY A 251 -2.26 5.68 -7.18
N ALA A 252 -1.66 5.24 -8.28
CA ALA A 252 -0.25 5.47 -8.58
C ALA A 252 0.07 6.97 -8.73
N LEU A 253 -0.80 7.74 -9.42
CA LEU A 253 -0.63 9.18 -9.56
C LEU A 253 -0.78 9.92 -8.23
N GLN A 254 -1.74 9.52 -7.41
CA GLN A 254 -1.95 10.07 -6.06
C GLN A 254 -0.73 9.80 -5.17
N THR A 255 -0.24 8.56 -5.14
CA THR A 255 0.97 8.19 -4.39
C THR A 255 2.18 9.01 -4.83
N LEU A 256 2.39 9.18 -6.14
CA LEU A 256 3.48 10.00 -6.66
C LEU A 256 3.36 11.46 -6.20
N HIS A 257 2.16 12.02 -6.24
CA HIS A 257 1.91 13.40 -5.81
C HIS A 257 2.08 13.58 -4.29
N GLU A 258 1.52 12.68 -3.50
CA GLU A 258 1.63 12.72 -2.03
C GLU A 258 3.07 12.53 -1.53
N ARG A 259 3.88 11.78 -2.29
CA ARG A 259 5.26 11.42 -1.92
C ARG A 259 6.32 12.26 -2.68
N GLU A 260 5.91 13.25 -3.44
CA GLU A 260 6.81 14.09 -4.25
C GLU A 260 7.97 14.67 -3.42
N GLN A 261 7.68 15.15 -2.21
CA GLN A 261 8.70 15.74 -1.33
C GLN A 261 9.75 14.71 -0.91
N VAL A 262 9.33 13.47 -0.62
CA VAL A 262 10.26 12.37 -0.30
C VAL A 262 11.20 12.12 -1.46
N PHE A 263 10.66 11.99 -2.67
CA PHE A 263 11.48 11.80 -3.87
C PHE A 263 12.41 12.96 -4.13
N ALA A 264 11.94 14.20 -3.97
CA ALA A 264 12.77 15.39 -4.15
C ALA A 264 13.97 15.43 -3.19
N GLU A 265 13.75 15.12 -1.92
CA GLU A 265 14.82 15.04 -0.90
C GLU A 265 15.80 13.90 -1.20
N LEU A 266 15.30 12.72 -1.54
CA LEU A 266 16.13 11.56 -1.89
C LEU A 266 16.96 11.82 -3.18
N LEU A 267 16.42 12.60 -4.11
CA LEU A 267 17.13 12.98 -5.34
C LEU A 267 18.11 14.16 -5.16
N GLY A 268 18.32 14.63 -3.93
CA GLY A 268 19.31 15.64 -3.61
C GLY A 268 18.91 17.06 -4.02
N LYS A 269 17.64 17.43 -3.91
CA LYS A 269 17.13 18.80 -4.17
C LYS A 269 17.83 19.84 -3.28
N ASN A 270 18.09 19.47 -2.03
CA ASN A 270 18.70 20.34 -1.02
C ASN A 270 20.20 20.04 -0.78
N GLY A 271 20.90 19.51 -1.81
CA GLY A 271 22.32 19.21 -1.79
C GLY A 271 22.64 17.77 -2.17
N PRO A 272 23.92 17.45 -2.43
CA PRO A 272 24.34 16.11 -2.82
C PRO A 272 24.00 15.09 -1.74
N ARG A 273 23.60 13.90 -2.16
CA ARG A 273 23.28 12.75 -1.30
C ARG A 273 24.08 11.54 -1.70
N LYS A 274 24.54 10.80 -0.70
CA LYS A 274 25.20 9.49 -0.88
C LYS A 274 24.41 8.43 -0.16
N TYR A 275 24.06 7.36 -0.85
CA TYR A 275 23.31 6.24 -0.29
C TYR A 275 24.13 4.96 -0.35
N LEU A 276 24.12 4.24 0.78
CA LEU A 276 24.54 2.85 0.81
C LEU A 276 23.37 1.99 0.34
N PHE A 277 23.53 1.38 -0.82
CA PHE A 277 22.52 0.53 -1.44
C PHE A 277 22.87 -0.93 -1.13
N LEU A 278 21.96 -1.68 -0.48
CA LEU A 278 22.17 -3.05 -0.05
C LEU A 278 21.25 -4.00 -0.84
N PHE A 279 21.86 -4.91 -1.59
CA PHE A 279 21.14 -5.97 -2.29
C PHE A 279 20.94 -7.16 -1.33
N GLN A 280 19.69 -7.40 -0.94
CA GLN A 280 19.33 -8.40 0.05
C GLN A 280 18.68 -9.62 -0.62
N ASN A 281 19.34 -10.78 -0.54
CA ASN A 281 18.80 -12.02 -1.11
C ASN A 281 17.72 -12.62 -0.22
N ASN A 282 16.46 -12.44 -0.56
CA ASN A 282 15.31 -12.95 0.21
C ASN A 282 15.06 -14.46 0.06
N HIS A 283 15.86 -15.18 -0.72
CA HIS A 283 15.92 -16.65 -0.68
C HIS A 283 16.76 -17.17 0.50
N GLU A 284 17.47 -16.28 1.19
CA GLU A 284 18.16 -16.47 2.45
C GLU A 284 17.74 -15.35 3.40
N LEU A 285 16.58 -15.53 4.04
CA LEU A 285 15.94 -14.46 4.82
C LEU A 285 16.84 -13.94 5.95
N ARG A 286 16.79 -12.65 6.15
CA ARG A 286 17.26 -11.91 7.33
C ARG A 286 16.15 -10.93 7.72
N ALA A 287 16.24 -10.34 8.88
CA ALA A 287 15.15 -9.56 9.47
C ALA A 287 14.62 -8.42 8.57
N THR A 288 15.48 -7.76 7.79
CA THR A 288 15.07 -6.64 6.92
C THR A 288 14.94 -7.01 5.43
N GLY A 289 14.96 -8.30 5.11
CA GLY A 289 14.71 -8.72 3.72
C GLY A 289 15.48 -9.94 3.26
N GLY A 290 16.77 -10.02 3.54
CA GLY A 290 17.59 -11.18 3.18
C GLY A 290 19.08 -10.95 3.39
N PHE A 291 19.89 -11.98 3.11
CA PHE A 291 21.33 -11.89 3.22
C PHE A 291 21.90 -10.78 2.33
N ILE A 292 22.76 -9.93 2.90
CA ILE A 292 23.43 -8.85 2.18
C ILE A 292 24.65 -9.43 1.46
N GLY A 293 24.51 -9.74 0.18
CA GLY A 293 25.62 -10.30 -0.61
C GLY A 293 26.39 -9.27 -1.43
N THR A 294 25.78 -8.12 -1.67
CA THR A 294 26.30 -7.08 -2.56
C THR A 294 25.87 -5.72 -2.03
N TYR A 295 26.71 -4.72 -2.20
CA TYR A 295 26.36 -3.34 -1.91
C TYR A 295 26.68 -2.44 -3.12
N ALA A 296 26.08 -1.26 -3.14
CA ALA A 296 26.48 -0.20 -4.04
C ALA A 296 26.58 1.13 -3.29
N LEU A 297 27.44 2.01 -3.78
CA LEU A 297 27.48 3.41 -3.39
C LEU A 297 26.84 4.24 -4.50
N LEU A 298 25.78 4.93 -4.17
CA LEU A 298 25.03 5.78 -5.07
C LEU A 298 25.24 7.23 -4.66
N SER A 299 25.68 8.09 -5.58
CA SER A 299 25.77 9.54 -5.37
C SER A 299 24.81 10.25 -6.30
N VAL A 300 23.91 11.07 -5.71
CA VAL A 300 22.88 11.81 -6.44
C VAL A 300 22.94 13.28 -6.05
N HIS A 301 22.86 14.16 -7.03
CA HIS A 301 22.79 15.60 -6.83
C HIS A 301 21.86 16.24 -7.84
N ASN A 302 20.90 17.03 -7.38
CA ASN A 302 19.88 17.66 -8.22
C ASN A 302 19.21 16.70 -9.20
N GLY A 303 18.91 15.48 -8.75
CA GLY A 303 18.29 14.43 -9.55
C GLY A 303 19.19 13.80 -10.60
N VAL A 304 20.50 14.10 -10.59
CA VAL A 304 21.50 13.50 -11.48
C VAL A 304 22.26 12.43 -10.70
N LEU A 305 22.34 11.23 -11.28
CA LEU A 305 23.19 10.15 -10.78
C LEU A 305 24.65 10.48 -11.15
N GLU A 306 25.46 10.87 -10.15
CA GLU A 306 26.87 11.24 -10.36
C GLU A 306 27.80 10.05 -10.33
N ASN A 307 27.49 9.07 -9.46
CA ASN A 307 28.28 7.86 -9.31
C ASN A 307 27.41 6.68 -8.92
N PHE A 308 27.70 5.52 -9.47
CA PHE A 308 27.12 4.22 -9.10
C PHE A 308 28.22 3.17 -9.12
N PHE A 309 28.69 2.80 -7.94
CA PHE A 309 29.72 1.78 -7.74
C PHE A 309 29.10 0.56 -7.07
N VAL A 310 29.31 -0.62 -7.61
CA VAL A 310 28.78 -1.91 -7.08
C VAL A 310 29.93 -2.84 -6.75
N ASP A 311 29.87 -3.49 -5.58
CA ASP A 311 30.90 -4.43 -5.15
C ASP A 311 30.34 -5.53 -4.24
N GLY A 312 31.13 -6.60 -4.05
CA GLY A 312 30.83 -7.67 -3.11
C GLY A 312 30.96 -7.21 -1.65
N ILE A 313 30.04 -7.63 -0.80
CA ILE A 313 29.99 -7.20 0.60
C ILE A 313 31.24 -7.60 1.41
N PHE A 314 31.89 -8.71 1.05
CA PHE A 314 33.08 -9.20 1.76
C PHE A 314 34.35 -8.36 1.50
N ASN A 315 34.35 -7.52 0.46
CA ASN A 315 35.46 -6.61 0.22
C ASN A 315 35.58 -5.54 1.31
N PRO A 316 34.55 -4.75 1.63
CA PRO A 316 34.57 -3.85 2.79
C PRO A 316 34.75 -4.62 4.10
N ASP A 317 34.08 -5.76 4.33
CA ASP A 317 34.20 -6.53 5.56
C ASP A 317 35.64 -6.96 5.85
N GLY A 318 36.42 -7.31 4.82
CA GLY A 318 37.83 -7.61 4.93
C GLY A 318 38.72 -6.46 5.42
N HIS A 319 38.22 -5.23 5.39
CA HIS A 319 38.92 -4.05 5.92
C HIS A 319 38.48 -3.66 7.34
N LEU A 320 37.51 -4.35 7.93
CA LEU A 320 37.08 -4.11 9.30
C LEU A 320 38.19 -4.49 10.28
N LYS A 321 38.68 -3.51 11.04
CA LYS A 321 39.80 -3.70 11.98
C LYS A 321 39.32 -4.09 13.38
N GLU A 322 38.07 -3.79 13.71
CA GLU A 322 37.48 -4.07 15.01
C GLU A 322 36.84 -5.46 15.00
N ASN A 323 37.20 -6.29 15.97
CA ASN A 323 36.53 -7.56 16.21
C ASN A 323 35.32 -7.28 17.12
N ILE A 324 34.12 -7.47 16.59
CA ILE A 324 32.88 -7.19 17.31
C ILE A 324 32.10 -8.49 17.51
N VAL A 325 31.65 -8.71 18.76
CA VAL A 325 30.83 -9.90 19.08
C VAL A 325 29.50 -9.83 18.35
N PRO A 326 29.14 -10.83 17.53
CA PRO A 326 27.88 -10.83 16.85
C PRO A 326 26.73 -11.20 17.80
N PRO A 327 25.46 -10.86 17.45
CA PRO A 327 24.29 -11.40 18.12
C PRO A 327 24.37 -12.92 18.24
N GLN A 328 23.95 -13.45 19.38
CA GLN A 328 24.19 -14.83 19.75
C GLN A 328 23.76 -15.88 18.68
N PRO A 329 22.61 -15.76 17.99
CA PRO A 329 22.31 -16.71 16.92
C PRO A 329 23.26 -16.63 15.72
N ILE A 330 23.80 -15.44 15.41
CA ILE A 330 24.78 -15.26 14.32
C ILE A 330 26.13 -15.89 14.65
N GLN A 331 26.49 -16.03 15.93
CA GLN A 331 27.73 -16.69 16.35
C GLN A 331 27.85 -18.13 15.83
N LYS A 332 26.75 -18.73 15.41
CA LYS A 332 26.72 -20.07 14.81
C LYS A 332 27.39 -20.13 13.43
N ILE A 333 27.44 -19.01 12.72
CA ILE A 333 27.96 -18.93 11.35
C ILE A 333 29.11 -17.94 11.19
N SER A 334 29.26 -16.98 12.08
CA SER A 334 30.26 -15.94 12.00
C SER A 334 30.97 -15.73 13.33
N ALA A 335 32.31 -15.73 13.30
CA ALA A 335 33.14 -15.47 14.48
C ALA A 335 33.07 -13.99 14.91
N GLY A 336 32.86 -13.05 13.99
CA GLY A 336 32.79 -11.64 14.24
C GLY A 336 31.61 -10.99 13.48
N TRP A 337 31.09 -9.90 14.01
CA TRP A 337 30.01 -9.17 13.39
C TRP A 337 30.52 -8.11 12.41
N SER A 338 29.93 -8.06 11.23
CA SER A 338 30.31 -7.13 10.17
C SER A 338 29.14 -6.75 9.28
N LEU A 339 29.41 -6.00 8.20
CA LEU A 339 28.40 -5.39 7.36
C LEU A 339 27.42 -6.39 6.73
N HIS A 340 27.88 -7.60 6.33
CA HIS A 340 27.02 -8.59 5.68
C HIS A 340 25.90 -9.15 6.56
N ASP A 341 26.03 -9.07 7.90
CA ASP A 341 25.04 -9.48 8.89
C ASP A 341 24.50 -8.29 9.74
N SER A 342 24.73 -7.04 9.27
CA SER A 342 24.27 -5.83 9.96
C SER A 342 22.75 -5.70 10.07
N ASN A 343 22.01 -6.40 9.24
CA ASN A 343 20.56 -6.40 9.15
C ASN A 343 19.87 -7.41 10.08
N TRP A 344 20.38 -7.51 11.31
CA TRP A 344 19.88 -8.39 12.36
C TRP A 344 18.54 -7.92 12.95
N TYR A 345 18.35 -6.61 13.14
CA TYR A 345 17.15 -6.04 13.74
C TYR A 345 16.03 -5.93 12.69
N PRO A 346 14.76 -6.31 13.00
CA PRO A 346 13.65 -6.15 12.06
C PRO A 346 13.22 -4.69 11.90
N ASP A 347 13.53 -3.84 12.88
CA ASP A 347 13.42 -2.39 12.75
C ASP A 347 14.50 -1.90 11.79
N PHE A 348 14.10 -1.58 10.56
CA PHE A 348 15.09 -1.26 9.53
C PHE A 348 15.90 0.00 9.83
N PRO A 349 15.35 1.09 10.42
CA PRO A 349 16.19 2.22 10.85
C PRO A 349 17.36 1.79 11.73
N THR A 350 17.13 0.91 12.71
CA THR A 350 18.17 0.36 13.59
C THR A 350 19.21 -0.44 12.80
N SER A 351 18.76 -1.32 11.89
CA SER A 351 19.66 -2.10 11.02
C SER A 351 20.42 -1.22 10.01
N ALA A 352 19.79 -0.16 9.50
CA ALA A 352 20.44 0.80 8.60
C ALA A 352 21.56 1.58 9.31
N GLU A 353 21.32 2.04 10.53
CA GLU A 353 22.38 2.68 11.34
C GLU A 353 23.53 1.73 11.61
N LYS A 354 23.25 0.45 11.85
CA LYS A 354 24.26 -0.57 12.04
C LYS A 354 25.05 -0.84 10.73
N ALA A 355 24.37 -0.87 9.60
CA ALA A 355 25.03 -1.00 8.30
C ALA A 355 25.95 0.20 8.00
N ILE A 356 25.49 1.42 8.28
CA ILE A 356 26.31 2.64 8.15
C ILE A 356 27.54 2.55 9.07
N PHE A 357 27.33 2.16 10.33
CA PHE A 357 28.43 2.01 11.29
C PHE A 357 29.51 1.07 10.75
N PHE A 358 29.16 -0.13 10.30
CA PHE A 358 30.15 -1.06 9.75
C PHE A 358 30.80 -0.52 8.47
N TYR A 359 30.01 0.04 7.56
CA TYR A 359 30.53 0.58 6.30
C TYR A 359 31.54 1.72 6.52
N GLU A 360 31.26 2.65 7.42
CA GLU A 360 32.18 3.73 7.77
C GLU A 360 33.44 3.20 8.50
N LYS A 361 33.30 2.16 9.35
CA LYS A 361 34.43 1.51 10.04
C LYS A 361 35.37 0.74 9.09
N THR A 362 34.87 0.30 7.96
CA THR A 362 35.70 -0.34 6.91
C THR A 362 36.45 0.66 6.05
N GLY A 363 36.30 1.96 6.30
CA GLY A 363 36.91 3.05 5.54
C GLY A 363 36.05 3.59 4.41
N GLY A 364 34.80 3.17 4.32
CA GLY A 364 33.81 3.74 3.40
C GLY A 364 33.52 5.22 3.72
N PRO A 365 33.11 6.03 2.71
CA PRO A 365 32.71 7.41 2.94
C PRO A 365 31.43 7.49 3.77
N THR A 366 31.25 8.62 4.45
CA THR A 366 29.97 8.95 5.13
C THR A 366 28.84 8.97 4.12
N VAL A 367 27.73 8.31 4.49
CA VAL A 367 26.52 8.23 3.66
C VAL A 367 25.35 8.94 4.35
N ASP A 368 24.40 9.44 3.56
CA ASP A 368 23.22 10.18 4.01
C ASP A 368 22.05 9.25 4.35
N GLY A 369 22.11 7.97 3.89
CA GLY A 369 21.06 7.00 4.13
C GLY A 369 21.39 5.63 3.54
N VAL A 370 20.44 4.72 3.74
CA VAL A 370 20.49 3.32 3.26
C VAL A 370 19.26 3.02 2.42
N VAL A 371 19.47 2.35 1.30
CA VAL A 371 18.40 1.80 0.46
C VAL A 371 18.60 0.29 0.36
N THR A 372 17.54 -0.49 0.52
CA THR A 372 17.62 -1.93 0.29
C THR A 372 16.73 -2.34 -0.87
N VAL A 373 17.07 -3.41 -1.55
CA VAL A 373 16.24 -4.02 -2.57
C VAL A 373 16.41 -5.54 -2.56
N THR A 374 15.29 -6.26 -2.77
CA THR A 374 15.32 -7.71 -2.93
C THR A 374 15.22 -8.11 -4.40
N PRO A 375 15.67 -9.32 -4.79
CA PRO A 375 15.56 -9.87 -6.14
C PRO A 375 14.13 -9.87 -6.71
N THR A 376 13.12 -9.92 -5.87
CA THR A 376 11.70 -9.89 -6.26
C THR A 376 11.36 -8.66 -7.11
N VAL A 377 11.92 -7.50 -6.79
CA VAL A 377 11.70 -6.26 -7.57
C VAL A 377 12.31 -6.40 -8.97
N MET A 378 13.53 -6.94 -9.07
CA MET A 378 14.20 -7.17 -10.35
C MET A 378 13.43 -8.16 -11.22
N GLN A 379 12.93 -9.27 -10.65
CA GLN A 379 12.12 -10.24 -11.38
C GLN A 379 10.85 -9.58 -11.97
N ARG A 380 10.17 -8.76 -11.17
CA ARG A 380 8.98 -8.03 -11.64
C ARG A 380 9.34 -7.02 -12.74
N LEU A 381 10.44 -6.28 -12.61
CA LEU A 381 10.91 -5.37 -13.66
C LEU A 381 11.22 -6.12 -14.94
N LEU A 382 11.93 -7.24 -14.88
CA LEU A 382 12.23 -8.07 -16.05
C LEU A 382 10.98 -8.62 -16.73
N SER A 383 9.90 -8.92 -16.01
CA SER A 383 8.64 -9.36 -16.60
C SER A 383 7.99 -8.30 -17.52
N VAL A 384 8.28 -7.02 -17.27
CA VAL A 384 7.76 -5.89 -18.06
C VAL A 384 8.78 -5.41 -19.09
N LEU A 385 10.08 -5.38 -18.76
CA LEU A 385 11.14 -4.90 -19.63
C LEU A 385 11.56 -5.96 -20.69
N GLY A 386 11.19 -7.22 -20.45
CA GLY A 386 11.57 -8.37 -21.28
C GLY A 386 13.00 -8.88 -21.01
N PRO A 387 13.39 -9.96 -21.69
CA PRO A 387 14.70 -10.58 -21.51
C PRO A 387 15.86 -9.64 -21.82
N ILE A 388 16.95 -9.76 -21.07
CA ILE A 388 18.19 -8.98 -21.22
C ILE A 388 19.32 -9.92 -21.63
N ASP A 389 19.90 -9.65 -22.79
CA ASP A 389 21.10 -10.37 -23.24
C ASP A 389 22.36 -9.76 -22.60
N LEU A 390 23.15 -10.61 -21.98
CA LEU A 390 24.47 -10.28 -21.44
C LEU A 390 25.55 -11.11 -22.15
N PRO A 391 26.02 -10.67 -23.33
CA PRO A 391 26.94 -11.44 -24.16
C PRO A 391 28.27 -11.75 -23.48
N ALA A 392 28.75 -10.87 -22.59
CA ALA A 392 29.98 -11.08 -21.82
C ALA A 392 29.93 -12.32 -20.92
N TYR A 393 28.72 -12.76 -20.55
CA TYR A 393 28.50 -13.95 -19.72
C TYR A 393 27.87 -15.11 -20.49
N GLY A 394 27.53 -14.90 -21.76
CA GLY A 394 26.88 -15.90 -22.61
C GLY A 394 25.48 -16.30 -22.14
N VAL A 395 24.76 -15.38 -21.48
CA VAL A 395 23.42 -15.64 -20.91
C VAL A 395 22.39 -14.60 -21.33
N THR A 396 21.14 -15.04 -21.42
CA THR A 396 19.95 -14.18 -21.53
C THR A 396 19.18 -14.30 -20.23
N ILE A 397 18.95 -13.19 -19.55
CA ILE A 397 18.26 -13.13 -18.25
C ILE A 397 16.83 -12.61 -18.42
N ASP A 398 15.87 -13.33 -17.87
CA ASP A 398 14.45 -12.97 -17.81
C ASP A 398 13.90 -13.10 -16.37
N SER A 399 12.60 -12.84 -16.20
CA SER A 399 11.93 -12.91 -14.90
C SER A 399 11.92 -14.29 -14.26
N GLU A 400 11.98 -15.37 -15.05
CA GLU A 400 11.89 -16.76 -14.56
C GLU A 400 13.27 -17.31 -14.18
N ASN A 401 14.29 -16.97 -14.96
CA ASN A 401 15.64 -17.51 -14.79
C ASN A 401 16.61 -16.59 -14.02
N PHE A 402 16.21 -15.35 -13.73
CA PHE A 402 17.07 -14.34 -13.09
C PHE A 402 17.78 -14.87 -11.84
N ILE A 403 17.02 -15.44 -10.90
CA ILE A 403 17.58 -15.93 -9.63
C ILE A 403 18.61 -17.03 -9.88
N SER A 404 18.25 -18.04 -10.67
CA SER A 404 19.12 -19.22 -10.90
C SER A 404 20.37 -18.85 -11.67
N ILE A 405 20.25 -18.06 -12.75
CA ILE A 405 21.41 -17.66 -13.57
C ILE A 405 22.34 -16.74 -12.79
N VAL A 406 21.82 -15.71 -12.13
CA VAL A 406 22.65 -14.80 -11.35
C VAL A 406 23.37 -15.57 -10.24
N GLN A 407 22.68 -16.49 -9.58
CA GLN A 407 23.25 -17.28 -8.51
C GLN A 407 24.36 -18.22 -9.02
N GLU A 408 24.11 -18.93 -10.13
CA GLU A 408 25.10 -19.79 -10.77
C GLU A 408 26.33 -18.98 -11.23
N GLN A 409 26.13 -17.80 -11.82
CA GLN A 409 27.23 -16.93 -12.26
C GLN A 409 28.06 -16.42 -11.09
N VAL A 410 27.39 -16.06 -9.98
CA VAL A 410 28.04 -15.51 -8.79
C VAL A 410 28.81 -16.59 -7.98
N GLU A 411 28.22 -17.79 -7.89
CA GLU A 411 28.76 -18.84 -7.01
C GLU A 411 29.76 -19.78 -7.74
N GLU A 412 29.50 -20.06 -9.03
CA GLU A 412 30.19 -21.12 -9.74
C GLU A 412 30.99 -20.64 -10.98
N LYS A 413 30.39 -19.75 -11.78
CA LYS A 413 30.87 -19.41 -13.13
C LYS A 413 31.57 -18.07 -13.27
N TYR A 414 31.87 -17.35 -12.16
CA TYR A 414 32.59 -16.09 -12.25
C TYR A 414 34.04 -16.27 -12.66
N ASP A 415 34.62 -15.26 -13.31
CA ASP A 415 36.04 -15.24 -13.64
C ASP A 415 36.87 -15.15 -12.38
N LYS A 416 37.60 -16.24 -12.11
CA LYS A 416 38.47 -16.38 -10.91
C LYS A 416 39.74 -15.54 -11.00
N GLU A 417 40.16 -15.16 -12.22
CA GLU A 417 41.33 -14.30 -12.41
C GLU A 417 40.98 -12.85 -12.13
N GLU A 418 39.82 -12.40 -12.64
CA GLU A 418 39.26 -11.07 -12.37
C GLU A 418 38.76 -10.94 -10.91
N ASN A 419 38.38 -12.07 -10.31
CA ASN A 419 37.83 -12.18 -8.95
C ASN A 419 36.73 -11.17 -8.60
N ASN A 420 35.83 -10.91 -9.57
CA ASN A 420 34.71 -10.04 -9.40
C ASN A 420 33.38 -10.77 -9.67
N PRO A 421 32.94 -11.65 -8.74
CA PRO A 421 31.74 -12.46 -8.94
C PRO A 421 30.45 -11.67 -9.05
N LYS A 422 30.45 -10.41 -8.60
CA LYS A 422 29.24 -9.55 -8.59
C LYS A 422 29.11 -8.63 -9.81
N LYS A 423 30.07 -8.64 -10.74
CA LYS A 423 30.08 -7.80 -11.95
C LYS A 423 28.83 -7.98 -12.80
N ILE A 424 28.31 -9.20 -12.91
CA ILE A 424 27.06 -9.46 -13.64
C ILE A 424 25.87 -8.67 -13.08
N LEU A 425 25.79 -8.45 -11.76
CA LEU A 425 24.72 -7.63 -11.14
C LEU A 425 24.86 -6.16 -11.51
N SER A 426 26.07 -5.64 -11.57
CA SER A 426 26.35 -4.28 -12.04
C SER A 426 25.90 -4.08 -13.48
N ASP A 427 26.34 -4.98 -14.38
CA ASP A 427 26.05 -4.89 -15.80
C ASP A 427 24.54 -5.04 -16.08
N LEU A 428 23.88 -5.97 -15.40
CA LEU A 428 22.43 -6.13 -15.49
C LEU A 428 21.70 -4.89 -15.00
N SER A 429 22.10 -4.30 -13.87
CA SER A 429 21.47 -3.10 -13.30
C SER A 429 21.56 -1.93 -14.26
N LEU A 430 22.72 -1.70 -14.87
CA LEU A 430 22.92 -0.63 -15.87
C LEU A 430 22.01 -0.82 -17.10
N GLU A 431 21.86 -2.06 -17.59
CA GLU A 431 20.98 -2.35 -18.72
C GLU A 431 19.50 -2.17 -18.36
N VAL A 432 19.08 -2.56 -17.14
CA VAL A 432 17.72 -2.30 -16.64
C VAL A 432 17.45 -0.81 -16.58
N PHE A 433 18.34 0.00 -16.00
CA PHE A 433 18.19 1.46 -15.96
C PHE A 433 18.14 2.06 -17.38
N SER A 434 19.00 1.57 -18.29
CA SER A 434 18.99 2.01 -19.70
C SER A 434 17.65 1.72 -20.38
N ARG A 435 17.06 0.54 -20.16
CA ARG A 435 15.75 0.16 -20.72
C ARG A 435 14.62 0.98 -20.10
N MET A 436 14.62 1.17 -18.79
CA MET A 436 13.62 1.99 -18.12
C MET A 436 13.64 3.44 -18.67
N ALA A 437 14.81 4.01 -18.87
CA ALA A 437 14.95 5.37 -19.44
C ALA A 437 14.45 5.48 -20.90
N LYS A 438 14.37 4.36 -21.64
CA LYS A 438 13.93 4.30 -23.03
C LYS A 438 12.45 3.93 -23.20
N ILE A 439 11.71 3.69 -22.11
CA ILE A 439 10.28 3.35 -22.18
C ILE A 439 9.51 4.51 -22.82
N VAL A 440 8.72 4.17 -23.84
CA VAL A 440 7.86 5.11 -24.56
C VAL A 440 6.38 4.74 -24.41
N ASP A 441 6.09 3.44 -24.27
CA ASP A 441 4.73 2.97 -24.06
C ASP A 441 4.26 3.32 -22.64
N TYR A 442 3.19 4.15 -22.57
CA TYR A 442 2.63 4.59 -21.29
C TYR A 442 2.15 3.41 -20.40
N ARG A 443 1.69 2.30 -20.99
CA ARG A 443 1.27 1.10 -20.24
C ARG A 443 2.46 0.46 -19.53
N GLN A 444 3.57 0.34 -20.25
CA GLN A 444 4.82 -0.18 -19.69
C GLN A 444 5.37 0.76 -18.61
N LEU A 445 5.28 2.09 -18.81
CA LEU A 445 5.68 3.07 -17.81
C LEU A 445 4.84 2.95 -16.53
N VAL A 446 3.52 2.83 -16.66
CA VAL A 446 2.61 2.62 -15.51
C VAL A 446 2.94 1.32 -14.79
N GLN A 447 3.16 0.23 -15.51
CA GLN A 447 3.52 -1.07 -14.91
C GLN A 447 4.86 -1.00 -14.15
N VAL A 448 5.86 -0.31 -14.68
CA VAL A 448 7.13 -0.10 -13.99
C VAL A 448 6.95 0.75 -12.73
N ALA A 449 6.18 1.84 -12.82
CA ALA A 449 5.87 2.68 -11.65
C ALA A 449 5.11 1.88 -10.56
N GLU A 450 4.14 1.07 -10.98
CA GLU A 450 3.40 0.18 -10.07
C GLU A 450 4.33 -0.83 -9.38
N ILE A 451 5.25 -1.46 -10.11
CA ILE A 451 6.23 -2.40 -9.54
C ILE A 451 7.10 -1.72 -8.48
N LEU A 452 7.55 -0.50 -8.74
CA LEU A 452 8.40 0.24 -7.80
C LEU A 452 7.62 0.63 -6.53
N VAL A 453 6.39 1.14 -6.69
CA VAL A 453 5.51 1.46 -5.55
C VAL A 453 5.16 0.19 -4.76
N GLN A 454 4.77 -0.88 -5.44
CA GLN A 454 4.52 -2.17 -4.78
C GLN A 454 5.77 -2.70 -4.06
N GLY A 455 6.95 -2.50 -4.64
CA GLY A 455 8.21 -2.86 -4.01
C GLY A 455 8.42 -2.15 -2.66
N LEU A 456 8.03 -0.89 -2.56
CA LEU A 456 8.04 -0.10 -1.32
C LEU A 456 6.94 -0.55 -0.35
N ASP A 457 5.71 -0.68 -0.80
CA ASP A 457 4.55 -1.03 0.02
C ASP A 457 4.64 -2.47 0.55
N GLU A 458 5.16 -3.40 -0.25
CA GLU A 458 5.40 -4.80 0.13
C GLU A 458 6.73 -4.98 0.89
N LYS A 459 7.48 -3.90 1.16
CA LYS A 459 8.76 -3.91 1.88
C LYS A 459 9.84 -4.79 1.22
N HIS A 460 9.83 -4.83 -0.12
CA HIS A 460 10.93 -5.36 -0.93
C HIS A 460 11.97 -4.29 -1.24
N VAL A 461 11.61 -3.02 -1.07
CA VAL A 461 12.48 -1.85 -1.04
C VAL A 461 12.25 -1.14 0.28
N LEU A 462 13.31 -0.82 1.01
CA LEU A 462 13.26 -0.03 2.23
C LEU A 462 14.17 1.18 2.10
N LEU A 463 13.77 2.27 2.72
CA LEU A 463 14.48 3.54 2.71
C LEU A 463 14.78 3.99 4.13
N TYR A 464 15.99 4.49 4.35
CA TYR A 464 16.40 5.14 5.59
C TYR A 464 17.22 6.38 5.27
N ALA A 465 16.96 7.49 5.97
CA ALA A 465 17.72 8.73 5.88
C ALA A 465 18.25 9.18 7.25
N ARG A 466 19.52 9.56 7.32
CA ARG A 466 20.10 10.14 8.57
C ARG A 466 19.51 11.49 8.91
N HIS A 467 19.02 12.23 7.91
CA HIS A 467 18.34 13.49 8.12
C HIS A 467 16.94 13.24 8.67
N LYS A 468 16.68 13.71 9.89
CA LYS A 468 15.47 13.37 10.66
C LYS A 468 14.17 13.75 9.95
N GLU A 469 14.13 14.90 9.29
CA GLU A 469 12.94 15.36 8.57
C GLU A 469 12.65 14.47 7.36
N THR A 470 13.69 14.05 6.65
CA THR A 470 13.56 13.11 5.52
C THR A 470 13.14 11.74 6.03
N GLU A 471 13.72 11.25 7.12
CA GLU A 471 13.31 9.97 7.75
C GLU A 471 11.85 10.01 8.21
N ALA A 472 11.41 11.11 8.84
CA ALA A 472 10.01 11.26 9.23
C ALA A 472 9.04 11.21 8.02
N MET A 473 9.44 11.76 6.87
CA MET A 473 8.67 11.64 5.62
C MET A 473 8.62 10.20 5.12
N ILE A 474 9.76 9.47 5.18
CA ILE A 474 9.84 8.06 4.79
C ILE A 474 8.98 7.19 5.72
N GLU A 475 9.04 7.42 7.04
CA GLU A 475 8.17 6.75 8.02
C GLU A 475 6.70 7.00 7.74
N GLN A 476 6.31 8.25 7.51
CA GLN A 476 4.93 8.62 7.18
C GLN A 476 4.46 7.98 5.86
N ALA A 477 5.37 7.77 4.93
CA ALA A 477 5.10 7.06 3.69
C ALA A 477 4.89 5.54 3.89
N GLY A 478 5.30 4.99 5.04
CA GLY A 478 5.27 3.55 5.31
C GLY A 478 6.44 2.77 4.70
N TRP A 479 7.50 3.46 4.26
CA TRP A 479 8.62 2.90 3.49
C TRP A 479 9.90 2.68 4.31
N SER A 480 9.90 3.09 5.59
CA SER A 480 11.05 2.95 6.48
C SER A 480 11.27 1.51 6.97
N GLY A 481 10.28 0.62 6.87
CA GLY A 481 10.39 -0.72 7.47
C GLY A 481 10.51 -0.73 9.00
N LYS A 482 10.12 0.36 9.66
CA LYS A 482 10.11 0.50 11.12
C LYS A 482 9.14 -0.48 11.77
N LEU A 483 9.45 -1.00 12.94
CA LEU A 483 8.50 -1.71 13.77
C LEU A 483 7.46 -0.73 14.32
N LEU A 484 6.18 -0.99 13.97
CA LEU A 484 5.09 -0.06 14.25
C LEU A 484 4.60 -0.17 15.70
N ASP A 485 4.31 0.97 16.30
CA ASP A 485 3.62 1.01 17.59
C ASP A 485 2.12 0.85 17.41
N THR A 486 1.49 0.12 18.32
CA THR A 486 0.04 -0.10 18.33
C THR A 486 -0.52 0.08 19.73
N GLU A 487 -1.72 0.64 19.82
CA GLU A 487 -2.43 0.79 21.11
C GLU A 487 -2.97 -0.54 21.67
N LYS A 488 -3.17 -1.54 20.80
CA LYS A 488 -3.78 -2.83 21.15
C LYS A 488 -2.85 -3.97 20.74
N ASN A 489 -3.35 -4.97 20.05
CA ASN A 489 -2.59 -6.16 19.71
C ASN A 489 -1.68 -5.95 18.50
N PHE A 490 -0.58 -6.66 18.49
CA PHE A 490 0.46 -6.63 17.46
C PHE A 490 1.01 -8.03 17.25
N LEU A 491 1.30 -8.37 16.00
CA LEU A 491 2.02 -9.60 15.68
C LEU A 491 2.95 -9.36 14.47
N SER A 492 4.22 -9.67 14.65
CA SER A 492 5.15 -9.82 13.53
C SER A 492 5.96 -11.11 13.71
N VAL A 493 6.00 -11.92 12.67
CA VAL A 493 6.78 -13.16 12.59
C VAL A 493 8.01 -12.86 11.75
N VAL A 494 9.20 -13.02 12.34
CA VAL A 494 10.47 -12.65 11.73
C VAL A 494 11.40 -13.85 11.67
N HIS A 495 11.77 -14.21 10.46
CA HIS A 495 12.70 -15.30 10.14
C HIS A 495 14.11 -14.78 9.93
N SER A 496 15.07 -15.52 10.42
CA SER A 496 16.48 -15.31 10.12
C SER A 496 17.10 -16.67 9.80
N ASN A 497 17.33 -16.90 8.52
CA ASN A 497 17.96 -18.14 8.03
C ASN A 497 19.45 -18.14 8.37
N ILE A 498 19.83 -18.88 9.38
CA ILE A 498 21.20 -18.97 9.88
C ILE A 498 21.81 -20.31 9.46
N ASN A 499 22.60 -20.31 8.40
CA ASN A 499 23.22 -21.50 7.80
C ASN A 499 22.26 -22.45 7.05
N GLY A 500 21.10 -21.97 6.63
CA GLY A 500 20.13 -22.73 5.83
C GLY A 500 20.30 -22.50 4.32
N TYR A 501 21.39 -21.91 3.88
CA TYR A 501 21.61 -21.54 2.48
C TYR A 501 20.45 -20.71 1.91
N LYS A 502 20.03 -20.95 0.67
CA LYS A 502 18.98 -20.18 0.00
C LYS A 502 17.61 -20.88 0.03
N THR A 503 17.38 -21.64 1.10
CA THR A 503 16.22 -22.51 1.23
C THR A 503 14.91 -21.79 1.49
N ASP A 504 14.90 -20.49 1.87
CA ASP A 504 13.65 -19.74 1.98
C ASP A 504 12.94 -19.58 0.62
N GLY A 505 13.67 -19.70 -0.49
CA GLY A 505 13.08 -19.76 -1.82
C GLY A 505 12.20 -20.98 -2.08
N VAL A 506 12.28 -22.02 -1.24
CA VAL A 506 11.50 -23.27 -1.32
C VAL A 506 10.74 -23.57 -0.03
N ILE A 507 10.56 -22.59 0.86
CA ILE A 507 9.66 -22.67 2.02
C ILE A 507 8.31 -22.07 1.67
N GLU A 508 7.25 -22.83 1.89
CA GLU A 508 5.87 -22.37 1.92
C GLU A 508 5.44 -22.17 3.37
N GLU A 509 4.83 -21.02 3.68
CA GLU A 509 4.41 -20.69 5.03
C GLU A 509 2.94 -20.31 5.10
N SER A 510 2.28 -20.73 6.21
CA SER A 510 0.98 -20.24 6.61
C SER A 510 0.94 -19.90 8.10
N LEU A 511 0.23 -18.81 8.42
CA LEU A 511 0.01 -18.30 9.76
C LEU A 511 -1.46 -18.42 10.13
N SER A 512 -1.76 -19.07 11.25
CA SER A 512 -3.08 -19.10 11.86
C SER A 512 -3.00 -18.49 13.25
N HIS A 513 -3.69 -17.37 13.46
CA HIS A 513 -3.69 -16.66 14.73
C HIS A 513 -5.11 -16.59 15.30
N GLN A 514 -5.27 -16.99 16.55
CA GLN A 514 -6.53 -16.94 17.26
C GLN A 514 -6.37 -16.14 18.56
N SER A 515 -7.21 -15.11 18.74
CA SER A 515 -7.34 -14.36 19.98
C SER A 515 -8.61 -14.82 20.71
N ASP A 516 -8.45 -15.46 21.86
CA ASP A 516 -9.53 -15.91 22.72
C ASP A 516 -9.78 -14.88 23.83
N ILE A 517 -10.91 -14.19 23.76
CA ILE A 517 -11.34 -13.22 24.77
C ILE A 517 -12.19 -13.96 25.80
N ALA A 518 -11.72 -14.01 27.04
CA ALA A 518 -12.44 -14.66 28.14
C ALA A 518 -13.52 -13.76 28.74
N ALA A 519 -14.41 -14.36 29.54
CA ALA A 519 -15.55 -13.65 30.17
C ALA A 519 -15.09 -12.60 31.21
N ASP A 520 -13.89 -12.75 31.76
CA ASP A 520 -13.25 -11.78 32.67
C ASP A 520 -12.49 -10.67 31.96
N GLY A 521 -12.50 -10.69 30.62
CA GLY A 521 -11.84 -9.71 29.77
C GLY A 521 -10.38 -10.01 29.45
N SER A 522 -9.79 -11.07 30.01
CA SER A 522 -8.43 -11.48 29.67
C SER A 522 -8.37 -12.03 28.24
N ILE A 523 -7.22 -11.88 27.59
CA ILE A 523 -7.03 -12.29 26.20
C ILE A 523 -5.84 -13.24 26.12
N THR A 524 -6.07 -14.38 25.50
CA THR A 524 -5.02 -15.36 25.21
C THR A 524 -4.94 -15.55 23.72
N ASP A 525 -3.76 -15.35 23.17
CA ASP A 525 -3.46 -15.56 21.75
C ASP A 525 -2.81 -16.93 21.54
N THR A 526 -3.19 -17.58 20.46
CA THR A 526 -2.57 -18.81 19.95
C THR A 526 -2.12 -18.55 18.52
N LEU A 527 -0.82 -18.64 18.26
CA LEU A 527 -0.23 -18.54 16.95
C LEU A 527 0.27 -19.91 16.50
N ILE A 528 -0.17 -20.34 15.32
CA ILE A 528 0.31 -21.54 14.65
C ILE A 528 1.02 -21.11 13.36
N ILE A 529 2.27 -21.51 13.22
CA ILE A 529 3.12 -21.27 12.05
C ILE A 529 3.39 -22.63 11.42
N GLU A 530 2.91 -22.83 10.21
CA GLU A 530 3.21 -24.04 9.43
C GLU A 530 4.23 -23.69 8.36
N ARG A 531 5.37 -24.39 8.34
CA ARG A 531 6.43 -24.22 7.35
C ARG A 531 6.69 -25.54 6.64
N ARG A 532 6.59 -25.54 5.33
CA ARG A 532 6.80 -26.71 4.47
C ARG A 532 7.97 -26.46 3.54
N HIS A 533 8.93 -27.37 3.55
CA HIS A 533 10.09 -27.35 2.66
C HIS A 533 9.78 -28.14 1.38
N THR A 534 9.68 -27.45 0.22
CA THR A 534 9.35 -28.04 -1.08
C THR A 534 10.58 -28.48 -1.88
N GLY A 535 11.80 -28.21 -1.40
CA GLY A 535 13.07 -28.62 -1.99
C GLY A 535 13.41 -30.10 -1.74
N GLY A 536 14.67 -30.48 -1.96
CA GLY A 536 15.22 -31.83 -1.75
C GLY A 536 15.38 -32.64 -3.03
N ARG A 537 14.77 -32.22 -4.13
CA ARG A 537 14.93 -32.82 -5.47
C ARG A 537 15.06 -31.78 -6.58
N THR A 538 15.47 -30.57 -6.22
CA THR A 538 15.73 -29.51 -7.20
C THR A 538 17.11 -29.73 -7.85
N PRO A 539 17.36 -29.19 -9.05
CA PRO A 539 18.67 -29.28 -9.69
C PRO A 539 19.77 -28.46 -8.94
N TYR A 540 19.36 -27.62 -8.00
CA TYR A 540 20.25 -26.70 -7.30
C TYR A 540 20.50 -27.16 -5.86
N GLU A 541 21.74 -27.44 -5.52
CA GLU A 541 22.19 -27.90 -4.21
C GLU A 541 21.75 -26.99 -3.05
N TRP A 542 21.79 -25.68 -3.26
CA TRP A 542 21.43 -24.68 -2.23
C TRP A 542 19.94 -24.66 -1.84
N TRP A 543 19.06 -25.30 -2.63
CA TRP A 543 17.65 -25.50 -2.28
C TRP A 543 17.35 -26.88 -1.67
N ASN A 544 18.37 -27.74 -1.58
CA ASN A 544 18.23 -29.10 -1.08
C ASN A 544 18.88 -29.28 0.30
N LYS A 545 19.05 -28.19 1.04
CA LYS A 545 19.64 -28.18 2.40
C LYS A 545 18.53 -27.99 3.45
N VAL A 546 18.85 -28.24 4.72
CA VAL A 546 17.95 -27.95 5.83
C VAL A 546 17.81 -26.43 5.97
N ASN A 547 16.58 -25.94 6.06
CA ASN A 547 16.33 -24.55 6.43
C ASN A 547 16.52 -24.39 7.93
N ALA A 548 17.56 -23.69 8.33
CA ALA A 548 17.94 -23.45 9.72
C ALA A 548 17.51 -22.02 10.10
N ASP A 549 16.36 -21.88 10.71
CA ASP A 549 15.73 -20.60 10.97
C ASP A 549 15.78 -20.22 12.45
N TYR A 550 16.24 -19.02 12.76
CA TYR A 550 16.03 -18.39 14.05
C TYR A 550 14.78 -17.54 13.98
N LEU A 551 13.68 -18.11 14.43
CA LEU A 551 12.35 -17.53 14.45
C LEU A 551 12.22 -16.56 15.62
N ARG A 552 11.76 -15.32 15.37
CA ARG A 552 11.39 -14.32 16.39
C ARG A 552 9.94 -13.88 16.20
N VAL A 553 9.14 -14.00 17.25
CA VAL A 553 7.75 -13.57 17.26
C VAL A 553 7.61 -12.34 18.14
N TYR A 554 7.27 -11.21 17.54
CA TYR A 554 7.09 -9.90 18.19
C TYR A 554 5.61 -9.71 18.52
N VAL A 555 5.34 -9.45 19.82
CA VAL A 555 4.00 -9.31 20.39
C VAL A 555 3.95 -8.06 21.30
N PRO A 556 2.79 -7.60 21.77
CA PRO A 556 2.71 -6.43 22.67
C PRO A 556 3.63 -6.56 23.89
N LEU A 557 4.28 -5.45 24.24
CA LEU A 557 5.18 -5.40 25.39
C LEU A 557 4.47 -5.86 26.67
N GLY A 558 5.10 -6.78 27.42
CA GLY A 558 4.56 -7.36 28.64
C GLY A 558 3.68 -8.58 28.41
N SER A 559 3.59 -9.11 27.17
CA SER A 559 2.91 -10.39 26.90
C SER A 559 3.62 -11.54 27.62
N GLU A 560 2.85 -12.45 28.22
CA GLU A 560 3.32 -13.60 28.97
C GLU A 560 3.27 -14.88 28.13
N LEU A 561 4.43 -15.51 27.88
CA LEU A 561 4.50 -16.79 27.17
C LEU A 561 3.96 -17.92 28.06
N LEU A 562 2.97 -18.67 27.57
CA LEU A 562 2.34 -19.77 28.28
C LEU A 562 2.87 -21.15 27.81
N SER A 563 3.05 -21.33 26.52
CA SER A 563 3.62 -22.56 25.96
C SER A 563 4.16 -22.36 24.56
N VAL A 564 5.15 -23.16 24.19
CA VAL A 564 5.71 -23.29 22.84
C VAL A 564 5.87 -24.76 22.50
N LYS A 565 5.56 -25.12 21.24
CA LYS A 565 5.78 -26.46 20.67
C LYS A 565 6.35 -26.35 19.26
N GLY A 566 7.03 -27.40 18.82
CA GLY A 566 7.56 -27.49 17.44
C GLY A 566 8.87 -26.74 17.20
N THR A 567 9.47 -26.19 18.24
CA THR A 567 10.79 -25.57 18.21
C THR A 567 11.88 -26.53 18.62
N THR A 568 13.12 -26.24 18.22
CA THR A 568 14.29 -27.01 18.62
C THR A 568 14.98 -26.29 19.78
N TRP A 569 15.21 -27.02 20.86
CA TRP A 569 15.96 -26.49 21.99
C TRP A 569 17.45 -26.57 21.71
N GLU A 570 18.10 -25.46 21.56
CA GLU A 570 19.56 -25.35 21.45
C GLU A 570 20.14 -24.60 22.65
N PHE A 571 21.19 -25.15 23.22
CA PHE A 571 22.00 -24.46 24.21
C PHE A 571 23.10 -23.69 23.49
N PRO A 572 23.07 -22.38 23.49
CA PRO A 572 24.10 -21.58 22.88
C PRO A 572 25.31 -21.57 23.76
N HIS A 573 26.37 -22.21 23.31
CA HIS A 573 27.72 -21.96 23.83
C HIS A 573 28.42 -21.05 22.82
N PRO A 574 28.99 -19.91 23.25
CA PRO A 574 29.81 -19.10 22.36
C PRO A 574 30.88 -19.97 21.72
N PRO A 575 31.06 -19.93 20.38
CA PRO A 575 32.06 -20.74 19.70
C PRO A 575 33.50 -20.32 20.03
N LEU A 576 33.66 -19.14 20.57
CA LEU A 576 34.92 -18.52 20.97
C LEU A 576 34.81 -17.92 22.37
N ASP A 577 35.95 -17.88 23.06
CA ASP A 577 36.13 -17.04 24.24
C ASP A 577 36.38 -15.60 23.81
N TYR A 578 35.30 -14.85 23.58
CA TYR A 578 35.34 -13.49 23.03
C TYR A 578 36.09 -12.52 23.95
N ASP A 579 36.00 -12.72 25.27
CA ASP A 579 36.66 -11.86 26.24
C ASP A 579 38.18 -12.12 26.24
N ALA A 580 38.61 -13.38 26.21
CA ALA A 580 40.01 -13.74 26.09
C ALA A 580 40.65 -13.30 24.77
N LEU A 581 39.84 -13.23 23.69
CA LEU A 581 40.30 -12.79 22.37
C LEU A 581 40.19 -11.25 22.20
N GLY A 582 39.68 -10.52 23.18
CA GLY A 582 39.58 -9.06 23.16
C GLY A 582 38.55 -8.51 22.17
N PHE A 583 37.50 -9.27 21.89
CA PHE A 583 36.39 -8.77 21.05
C PHE A 583 35.63 -7.68 21.81
N ARG A 584 35.21 -6.65 21.09
CA ARG A 584 34.35 -5.61 21.59
C ARG A 584 32.90 -6.06 21.59
N ARG A 585 32.19 -5.84 22.68
CA ARG A 585 30.72 -6.03 22.70
C ARG A 585 30.02 -4.81 22.11
N ASP A 586 28.95 -5.03 21.39
CA ASP A 586 28.08 -3.98 20.88
C ASP A 586 27.05 -3.60 21.97
N ASP A 587 26.96 -2.34 22.32
CA ASP A 587 26.13 -1.85 23.46
C ASP A 587 24.64 -2.23 23.29
N LEU A 588 24.11 -2.20 22.06
CA LEU A 588 22.71 -2.55 21.80
C LEU A 588 22.50 -4.06 21.92
N VAL A 589 23.34 -4.86 21.30
CA VAL A 589 23.26 -6.34 21.41
C VAL A 589 23.36 -6.76 22.87
N GLU A 590 24.34 -6.21 23.60
CA GLU A 590 24.53 -6.54 25.02
C GLU A 590 23.32 -6.12 25.87
N SER A 591 22.75 -4.95 25.63
CA SER A 591 21.57 -4.49 26.37
C SER A 591 20.34 -5.35 26.14
N LEU A 592 20.15 -5.87 24.93
CA LEU A 592 19.03 -6.74 24.59
C LEU A 592 19.25 -8.15 25.16
N GLU A 593 20.41 -8.75 24.93
CA GLU A 593 20.70 -10.13 25.35
C GLU A 593 20.80 -10.30 26.87
N ASN A 594 21.33 -9.31 27.62
CA ASN A 594 21.42 -9.36 29.07
C ASN A 594 20.05 -9.30 29.77
N ASN A 595 19.01 -8.80 29.10
CA ASN A 595 17.65 -8.71 29.63
C ASN A 595 16.79 -9.92 29.21
N GLU A 596 17.30 -10.86 28.41
CA GLU A 596 16.57 -12.02 27.99
C GLU A 596 16.40 -13.05 29.12
N ARG A 597 15.23 -13.70 29.11
CA ARG A 597 14.89 -14.85 29.97
C ARG A 597 14.70 -16.08 29.10
N ILE A 598 15.00 -17.25 29.64
CA ILE A 598 14.77 -18.52 28.96
C ILE A 598 13.50 -19.15 29.54
N HIS A 599 12.55 -19.49 28.67
CA HIS A 599 11.39 -20.31 29.06
C HIS A 599 11.85 -21.75 29.26
N GLU A 600 11.92 -22.20 30.53
CA GLU A 600 12.52 -23.47 30.92
C GLU A 600 11.95 -24.70 30.19
N ALA A 601 10.65 -24.69 29.88
CA ALA A 601 9.99 -25.83 29.24
C ALA A 601 10.31 -25.98 27.75
N SER A 602 10.67 -24.89 27.03
CA SER A 602 10.86 -24.90 25.57
C SER A 602 12.23 -24.39 25.09
N GLY A 603 13.03 -23.81 25.97
CA GLY A 603 14.28 -23.13 25.57
C GLY A 603 14.06 -21.82 24.82
N THR A 604 12.83 -21.35 24.68
CA THR A 604 12.52 -20.08 24.03
C THR A 604 13.10 -18.92 24.80
N ARG A 605 13.80 -18.02 24.11
CA ARG A 605 14.31 -16.78 24.68
C ARG A 605 13.20 -15.73 24.68
N ILE A 606 13.01 -15.07 25.80
CA ILE A 606 12.01 -14.00 25.98
C ILE A 606 12.76 -12.72 26.27
N GLY A 607 12.71 -11.80 25.34
CA GLY A 607 13.37 -10.49 25.42
C GLY A 607 12.42 -9.34 25.13
N GLU A 608 12.95 -8.13 25.18
CA GLU A 608 12.25 -6.92 24.80
C GLU A 608 13.06 -6.15 23.76
N GLU A 609 12.43 -5.83 22.63
CA GLU A 609 13.05 -5.09 21.52
C GLU A 609 12.02 -4.12 20.92
N ASN A 610 12.40 -2.85 20.73
CA ASN A 610 11.56 -1.79 20.14
C ASN A 610 10.14 -1.71 20.73
N GLY A 611 10.01 -1.79 22.06
CA GLY A 611 8.72 -1.69 22.73
C GLY A 611 7.80 -2.90 22.52
N LYS A 612 8.36 -4.05 22.17
CA LYS A 612 7.65 -5.32 22.00
C LYS A 612 8.29 -6.41 22.87
N THR A 613 7.49 -7.38 23.30
CA THR A 613 8.03 -8.64 23.83
C THR A 613 8.35 -9.54 22.64
N VAL A 614 9.50 -10.21 22.72
CA VAL A 614 10.03 -11.06 21.64
C VAL A 614 10.21 -12.50 22.14
N PHE A 615 9.66 -13.46 21.40
CA PHE A 615 9.88 -14.90 21.63
C PHE A 615 10.80 -15.44 20.54
N GLY A 616 12.05 -15.78 20.90
CA GLY A 616 13.09 -16.28 20.00
C GLY A 616 13.31 -17.78 20.14
N SER A 617 13.30 -18.52 19.03
CA SER A 617 13.47 -19.99 19.02
C SER A 617 14.09 -20.49 17.72
N TRP A 618 14.80 -21.61 17.76
CA TRP A 618 15.28 -22.30 16.57
C TRP A 618 14.20 -23.20 15.97
N VAL A 619 14.12 -23.19 14.63
CA VAL A 619 13.23 -24.04 13.84
C VAL A 619 13.99 -24.62 12.66
N TYR A 620 14.03 -25.93 12.52
CA TYR A 620 14.69 -26.62 11.41
C TYR A 620 13.66 -27.33 10.57
N VAL A 621 13.70 -27.08 9.25
CA VAL A 621 12.80 -27.75 8.31
C VAL A 621 13.65 -28.48 7.27
N SER A 622 13.60 -29.81 7.29
CA SER A 622 14.34 -30.64 6.34
C SER A 622 13.65 -30.68 4.97
N PRO A 623 14.42 -30.91 3.89
CA PRO A 623 13.84 -31.06 2.55
C PRO A 623 12.70 -32.09 2.50
N GLY A 624 11.55 -31.68 1.98
CA GLY A 624 10.34 -32.50 1.85
C GLY A 624 9.51 -32.62 3.13
N GLU A 625 9.93 -32.02 4.23
CA GLU A 625 9.21 -32.03 5.51
C GLU A 625 8.36 -30.80 5.75
N SER A 626 7.47 -30.91 6.73
CA SER A 626 6.68 -29.79 7.27
C SER A 626 6.84 -29.74 8.77
N VAL A 627 7.01 -28.54 9.30
CA VAL A 627 7.10 -28.28 10.75
C VAL A 627 6.00 -27.33 11.15
N THR A 628 5.34 -27.61 12.27
CA THR A 628 4.34 -26.74 12.87
C THR A 628 4.86 -26.21 14.20
N VAL A 629 4.93 -24.89 14.32
CA VAL A 629 5.29 -24.18 15.55
C VAL A 629 4.00 -23.61 16.15
N GLU A 630 3.72 -23.92 17.42
CA GLU A 630 2.57 -23.39 18.17
C GLU A 630 3.10 -22.55 19.34
N LEU A 631 2.71 -21.28 19.41
CA LEU A 631 2.95 -20.39 20.54
C LEU A 631 1.60 -20.03 21.17
N LYS A 632 1.54 -20.09 22.49
CA LYS A 632 0.39 -19.58 23.25
C LYS A 632 0.89 -18.56 24.27
N TYR A 633 0.27 -17.38 24.29
CA TYR A 633 0.67 -16.29 25.16
C TYR A 633 -0.53 -15.45 25.60
N ARG A 634 -0.41 -14.78 26.77
CA ARG A 634 -1.42 -13.88 27.32
C ARG A 634 -1.04 -12.45 27.00
N LEU A 635 -2.01 -11.64 26.55
CA LEU A 635 -1.82 -10.21 26.33
C LEU A 635 -1.72 -9.44 27.64
N PRO A 636 -0.98 -8.30 27.69
CA PRO A 636 -0.73 -7.54 28.93
C PRO A 636 -1.91 -6.68 29.36
N TRP A 637 -3.03 -6.71 28.67
CA TRP A 637 -4.19 -5.87 28.93
C TRP A 637 -5.49 -6.69 28.85
N ASN A 638 -6.54 -6.18 29.51
CA ASN A 638 -7.85 -6.81 29.57
C ASN A 638 -8.93 -5.84 29.06
N PHE A 639 -10.07 -6.39 28.64
CA PHE A 639 -11.27 -5.60 28.34
C PHE A 639 -11.88 -5.02 29.63
N GLU A 640 -12.43 -3.79 29.55
CA GLU A 640 -13.18 -3.15 30.63
C GLU A 640 -14.62 -3.68 30.67
N ILE A 641 -14.82 -4.82 31.35
CA ILE A 641 -16.11 -5.54 31.38
C ILE A 641 -17.26 -4.68 31.92
N GLU A 642 -16.98 -3.85 32.93
CA GLU A 642 -18.00 -2.97 33.53
C GLU A 642 -18.51 -1.94 32.51
N LYS A 643 -17.66 -1.41 31.66
CA LYS A 643 -18.03 -0.50 30.58
C LYS A 643 -18.96 -1.17 29.59
N LEU A 644 -18.67 -2.42 29.21
CA LEU A 644 -19.54 -3.22 28.34
C LEU A 644 -20.90 -3.47 28.99
N ARG A 645 -20.95 -3.86 30.30
CA ARG A 645 -22.19 -4.12 31.03
C ARG A 645 -23.10 -2.87 31.17
N GLN A 646 -22.49 -1.69 31.23
CA GLN A 646 -23.19 -0.41 31.25
C GLN A 646 -23.69 0.05 29.88
N GLY A 647 -23.54 -0.79 28.83
CA GLY A 647 -23.98 -0.51 27.47
C GLY A 647 -22.96 0.29 26.64
N GLY A 648 -21.72 0.41 27.11
CA GLY A 648 -20.61 0.93 26.34
C GLY A 648 -20.11 -0.08 25.30
N ALA A 649 -19.20 0.37 24.44
CA ALA A 649 -18.49 -0.45 23.48
C ALA A 649 -16.99 -0.51 23.80
N GLU A 650 -16.38 -1.67 23.60
CA GLU A 650 -14.94 -1.89 23.68
C GLU A 650 -14.40 -2.36 22.33
N ARG A 651 -13.19 -1.93 22.00
CA ARG A 651 -12.53 -2.20 20.72
C ARG A 651 -11.39 -3.21 20.91
N PHE A 652 -11.33 -4.16 20.00
CA PHE A 652 -10.17 -5.01 19.78
C PHE A 652 -9.62 -4.72 18.39
N SER A 653 -8.31 -4.62 18.27
CA SER A 653 -7.63 -4.57 16.99
C SER A 653 -6.27 -5.25 17.08
N ILE A 654 -5.84 -5.81 15.96
CA ILE A 654 -4.52 -6.40 15.79
C ILE A 654 -3.92 -5.89 14.49
N LEU A 655 -2.65 -5.50 14.55
CA LEU A 655 -1.82 -5.24 13.41
C LEU A 655 -0.91 -6.45 13.17
N TYR A 656 -1.05 -7.09 12.03
CA TYR A 656 -0.12 -8.08 11.51
C TYR A 656 0.91 -7.36 10.68
N GLN A 657 2.11 -7.17 11.22
CA GLN A 657 3.19 -6.52 10.48
C GLN A 657 4.00 -7.56 9.72
N LYS A 658 4.01 -7.40 8.40
CA LYS A 658 4.78 -8.25 7.48
C LYS A 658 6.30 -8.07 7.70
N GLN A 659 7.04 -9.15 7.75
CA GLN A 659 8.50 -9.09 7.66
C GLN A 659 8.94 -8.56 6.29
N SER A 660 9.89 -7.64 6.28
CA SER A 660 10.48 -7.10 5.06
C SER A 660 11.10 -8.20 4.20
N GLY A 661 10.94 -8.09 2.89
CA GLY A 661 11.52 -8.99 1.88
C GLY A 661 10.81 -10.34 1.70
N THR A 662 9.89 -10.77 2.58
CA THR A 662 9.10 -11.99 2.35
C THR A 662 8.11 -11.80 1.20
N ILE A 663 7.79 -12.87 0.49
CA ILE A 663 6.78 -12.84 -0.59
C ILE A 663 5.33 -12.84 -0.05
N GLY A 664 5.18 -12.96 1.28
CA GLY A 664 3.91 -13.01 2.00
C GLY A 664 3.46 -14.43 2.31
N SER A 665 2.90 -14.60 3.51
CA SER A 665 2.36 -15.86 4.02
C SER A 665 0.84 -15.87 3.96
N LYS A 666 0.22 -17.03 3.84
CA LYS A 666 -1.23 -17.13 4.05
C LYS A 666 -1.52 -16.77 5.50
N LEU A 667 -2.50 -15.90 5.73
CA LEU A 667 -2.88 -15.45 7.06
C LEU A 667 -4.35 -15.77 7.32
N LYS A 668 -4.59 -16.50 8.40
CA LYS A 668 -5.91 -16.67 9.00
C LYS A 668 -5.91 -16.06 10.40
N SER A 669 -6.82 -15.13 10.65
CA SER A 669 -7.01 -14.48 11.94
C SER A 669 -8.41 -14.78 12.47
N GLU A 670 -8.52 -15.28 13.70
CA GLU A 670 -9.79 -15.52 14.38
C GLU A 670 -9.83 -14.75 15.70
N ILE A 671 -10.92 -14.03 15.95
CA ILE A 671 -11.18 -13.35 17.21
C ILE A 671 -12.42 -14.00 17.84
N ALA A 672 -12.22 -14.83 18.87
CA ALA A 672 -13.29 -15.48 19.62
C ALA A 672 -13.68 -14.63 20.84
N TYR A 673 -14.99 -14.50 21.09
CA TYR A 673 -15.52 -13.65 22.14
C TYR A 673 -16.65 -14.31 22.95
N PRO A 674 -16.92 -13.86 24.19
CA PRO A 674 -17.91 -14.44 25.06
C PRO A 674 -19.33 -14.42 24.51
N GLU A 675 -20.17 -15.39 24.90
CA GLU A 675 -21.55 -15.54 24.41
C GLU A 675 -22.45 -14.33 24.62
N ARG A 676 -22.22 -13.60 25.72
CA ARG A 676 -22.98 -12.39 26.06
C ARG A 676 -22.55 -11.14 25.33
N TRP A 677 -21.58 -11.25 24.41
CA TRP A 677 -21.10 -10.13 23.60
C TRP A 677 -21.63 -10.23 22.18
N GLU A 678 -21.65 -9.07 21.51
CA GLU A 678 -22.03 -8.93 20.10
C GLU A 678 -21.00 -8.04 19.41
N SER A 679 -20.53 -8.47 18.25
CA SER A 679 -19.70 -7.63 17.38
C SER A 679 -20.59 -6.68 16.60
N VAL A 680 -20.42 -5.37 16.85
CA VAL A 680 -21.28 -4.31 16.27
C VAL A 680 -20.59 -3.52 15.18
N TRP A 681 -19.28 -3.66 15.03
CA TRP A 681 -18.48 -2.99 14.02
C TRP A 681 -17.23 -3.80 13.71
N GLN A 682 -16.81 -3.77 12.45
CA GLN A 682 -15.64 -4.49 11.96
C GLN A 682 -14.90 -3.65 10.91
N THR A 683 -13.57 -3.77 10.83
CA THR A 683 -12.72 -3.17 9.82
C THR A 683 -11.51 -4.07 9.52
N GLY A 684 -11.00 -4.01 8.29
CA GLY A 684 -9.83 -4.78 7.87
C GLY A 684 -10.18 -5.94 6.95
N GLY A 685 -10.51 -5.66 5.68
CA GLY A 685 -10.80 -6.66 4.67
C GLY A 685 -12.16 -7.36 4.82
N ASP A 686 -12.27 -8.55 4.22
CA ASP A 686 -13.50 -9.35 4.21
C ASP A 686 -13.67 -10.11 5.54
N LEU A 687 -13.97 -9.38 6.62
CA LEU A 687 -14.28 -9.98 7.91
C LEU A 687 -15.66 -10.66 7.87
N VAL A 688 -15.70 -11.93 8.19
CA VAL A 688 -16.92 -12.71 8.20
C VAL A 688 -17.26 -13.12 9.65
N PRO A 689 -18.43 -12.71 10.19
CA PRO A 689 -18.92 -13.24 11.46
C PRO A 689 -19.28 -14.72 11.29
N TYR A 690 -18.69 -15.57 12.10
CA TYR A 690 -19.02 -17.00 12.15
C TYR A 690 -19.31 -17.44 13.60
N GLY A 691 -20.56 -17.48 13.94
CA GLY A 691 -21.00 -17.80 15.30
C GLY A 691 -20.53 -16.75 16.32
N ARG A 692 -19.59 -17.11 17.20
CA ARG A 692 -18.95 -16.23 18.20
C ARG A 692 -17.50 -15.91 17.82
N ARG A 693 -17.22 -15.83 16.55
CA ARG A 693 -15.89 -15.52 16.01
C ARG A 693 -16.02 -14.47 14.92
N VAL A 694 -15.02 -13.65 14.82
CA VAL A 694 -14.76 -12.79 13.65
C VAL A 694 -13.55 -13.39 12.96
N VAL A 695 -13.69 -13.72 11.69
CA VAL A 695 -12.66 -14.42 10.91
C VAL A 695 -12.21 -13.53 9.76
N PHE A 696 -10.90 -13.43 9.59
CA PHE A 696 -10.23 -12.84 8.44
C PHE A 696 -9.36 -13.91 7.78
N GLU A 697 -9.40 -14.02 6.48
CA GLU A 697 -8.50 -14.85 5.68
C GLU A 697 -7.91 -14.01 4.55
N GLY A 698 -6.59 -14.06 4.40
CA GLY A 698 -5.88 -13.25 3.41
C GLY A 698 -4.45 -13.68 3.20
N ASN A 699 -3.67 -12.80 2.57
CA ASN A 699 -2.23 -12.99 2.38
C ASN A 699 -1.48 -11.79 2.97
N LEU A 700 -0.44 -12.07 3.75
CA LEU A 700 0.41 -11.05 4.38
C LEU A 700 1.48 -10.53 3.39
N LYS A 701 1.03 -10.03 2.22
CA LYS A 701 1.91 -9.34 1.26
C LYS A 701 2.26 -7.93 1.70
N THR A 702 1.34 -7.29 2.43
CA THR A 702 1.50 -6.01 3.11
C THR A 702 1.02 -6.16 4.53
N ASP A 703 1.26 -5.17 5.38
CA ASP A 703 0.73 -5.15 6.73
C ASP A 703 -0.80 -5.24 6.70
N GLN A 704 -1.38 -6.04 7.62
CA GLN A 704 -2.82 -6.24 7.71
C GLN A 704 -3.35 -5.75 9.06
N PHE A 705 -4.38 -4.94 9.01
CA PHE A 705 -5.06 -4.45 10.22
C PHE A 705 -6.45 -5.08 10.31
N VAL A 706 -6.73 -5.74 11.42
CA VAL A 706 -8.03 -6.37 11.71
C VAL A 706 -8.58 -5.76 12.99
N GLY A 707 -9.82 -5.27 12.95
CA GLY A 707 -10.45 -4.64 14.09
C GLY A 707 -11.94 -4.96 14.22
N THR A 708 -12.41 -5.03 15.48
CA THR A 708 -13.83 -5.21 15.79
C THR A 708 -14.19 -4.46 17.06
N ALA A 709 -15.45 -4.05 17.18
CA ALA A 709 -16.00 -3.47 18.40
C ALA A 709 -17.10 -4.38 18.95
N PHE A 710 -17.07 -4.54 20.27
CA PHE A 710 -18.02 -5.38 21.00
C PHE A 710 -18.93 -4.55 21.90
N THR A 711 -20.17 -4.99 22.03
CA THR A 711 -21.13 -4.53 23.03
C THR A 711 -21.68 -5.74 23.79
N TYR A 712 -22.34 -5.48 24.93
CA TYR A 712 -23.05 -6.51 25.65
C TYR A 712 -24.41 -6.76 25.00
N LYS A 713 -24.80 -8.04 24.79
CA LYS A 713 -26.14 -8.38 24.33
C LYS A 713 -27.18 -7.91 25.35
N LYS A 714 -28.20 -7.23 24.89
CA LYS A 714 -29.34 -6.78 25.71
C LYS A 714 -30.22 -7.96 26.13
#